data_09706e246719ecf76056dbbc17b197e8
#
_entry.id   09706e246719ecf76056dbbc17b197e8
#
_cell.length_a   1.000
_cell.length_b   1.000
_cell.length_c   1.000
_cell.angle_alpha   90.00
_cell.angle_beta   90.00
_cell.angle_gamma   90.00
#
_symmetry.space_group_name_H-M   'P 1'
#
loop_
_entity.id
_entity.type
_entity.pdbx_description
1 polymer ?
#
loop_
_entity_poly.entity_id
_entity_poly.type
_entity_poly.pdbx_seq_one_letter_code
_entity_poly.pdbx_strand_id
1 'polypeptide(L)'
;TGEYFKKYSFKAGSFTVTFRLVEAKMETGNVKGEKKFFMLADKEPVKPDEENNSVEVRFNYRGLSEEETRKHGTRNLQSTLVTEALERIRFSLESSSIAGILWPRAGEDQSLMDKHLNAYVDRNTKDFFIHKDLKGFLERELDFYLKNEVWNIDELDTLSQFSVKTISAKVKAIRNIALKVVEFLNQIESFQKKLFEKKKFVLSTDYCITLDLIPEEFYEEIGKNEKQVAEWKKLYKLDEITNNTFYGTKEKSNLSVDFLNQYKYMALDTKFFSFEFNDKLFERIENVDEFIEGLLIKSENWQALKLLMNKYENEIKNVYIDPPYNTGSDDFLYKDDYKNSSWISMLYDRILLGKNILSEDGVFLVSIDDRELFILRNIMNTIFKNENFISNFIWNTEGHTDNQFQVKINHEYILAFCKNLDFIKIGYVVDPNIREESNLWKGYAENSITKNGPVNPPSEVILPVGFPCEIKEAQFEPTNCPKDFFKDIEKIGYITREITKKYNVDYPIRLNKMVINDNKLLITCRVYSGWANLNKLKEFIENNFQPLEEEDGNIIFYLSEKGVIYYKKERHKTRNVLSVLRNMSTTEKMRSELEHMDLIYSYPKPKELLKYLIKVGTDYRGIVLDYFAGSGTTAQAIIEMKRNKEANCKYILIEQAEHFNKVILPRIKKNNIC
;
A
#
# COMPACT_ATOMS: atom_id res chain seq x y z
N THR A 1 -7.81 15.86 -9.10
CA THR A 1 -8.61 15.06 -10.03
C THR A 1 -7.70 14.61 -11.15
N GLY A 2 -7.30 13.32 -11.14
CA GLY A 2 -6.39 12.76 -12.14
C GLY A 2 -7.03 12.38 -13.48
N GLU A 3 -8.20 12.95 -13.84
CA GLU A 3 -8.82 12.71 -15.15
C GLU A 3 -8.51 13.86 -16.10
N TYR A 4 -8.01 13.51 -17.29
CA TYR A 4 -7.85 14.47 -18.37
C TYR A 4 -9.20 15.05 -18.78
N PHE A 5 -9.22 16.35 -19.07
CA PHE A 5 -10.42 16.99 -19.63
C PHE A 5 -10.65 16.45 -21.04
N LYS A 6 -11.50 15.43 -21.17
CA LYS A 6 -11.85 14.80 -22.45
C LYS A 6 -12.55 15.77 -23.40
N LYS A 7 -13.21 16.79 -22.85
CA LYS A 7 -13.96 17.78 -23.63
C LYS A 7 -13.79 19.18 -23.01
N TYR A 8 -13.46 20.14 -23.85
CA TYR A 8 -13.39 21.56 -23.49
C TYR A 8 -14.08 22.38 -24.57
N SER A 9 -15.05 23.21 -24.23
CA SER A 9 -15.83 24.00 -25.20
C SER A 9 -15.81 25.47 -24.84
N PHE A 10 -15.77 26.33 -25.85
CA PHE A 10 -15.88 27.78 -25.71
C PHE A 10 -16.72 28.36 -26.86
N LYS A 11 -17.25 29.58 -26.66
CA LYS A 11 -18.02 30.32 -27.66
C LYS A 11 -17.12 31.30 -28.42
N ALA A 12 -17.23 31.32 -29.76
CA ALA A 12 -16.58 32.24 -30.66
C ALA A 12 -17.67 32.87 -31.53
N GLY A 13 -18.20 34.04 -31.11
CA GLY A 13 -19.40 34.65 -31.72
C GLY A 13 -20.60 33.72 -31.60
N SER A 14 -21.24 33.39 -32.73
CA SER A 14 -22.35 32.43 -32.80
C SER A 14 -21.89 30.98 -32.78
N PHE A 15 -20.60 30.69 -32.93
CA PHE A 15 -20.06 29.34 -32.99
C PHE A 15 -19.65 28.79 -31.62
N THR A 16 -19.75 27.46 -31.50
CA THR A 16 -19.21 26.72 -30.37
C THR A 16 -18.01 25.88 -30.84
N VAL A 17 -16.81 26.18 -30.31
CA VAL A 17 -15.60 25.38 -30.59
C VAL A 17 -15.39 24.40 -29.45
N THR A 18 -15.18 23.12 -29.82
CA THR A 18 -14.99 22.03 -28.84
C THR A 18 -13.68 21.30 -29.11
N PHE A 19 -12.81 21.28 -28.12
CA PHE A 19 -11.64 20.41 -28.10
C PHE A 19 -12.01 19.06 -27.48
N ARG A 20 -11.67 17.97 -28.17
CA ARG A 20 -12.00 16.61 -27.75
C ARG A 20 -10.80 15.69 -27.80
N LEU A 21 -10.55 14.98 -26.73
CA LEU A 21 -9.57 13.90 -26.67
C LEU A 21 -10.22 12.64 -27.26
N VAL A 22 -9.67 12.13 -28.41
CA VAL A 22 -10.23 10.99 -29.16
C VAL A 22 -9.56 9.69 -28.79
N GLU A 23 -8.22 9.69 -28.67
CA GLU A 23 -7.44 8.54 -28.24
C GLU A 23 -6.46 8.94 -27.14
N ALA A 24 -6.55 8.24 -26.01
CA ALA A 24 -5.44 8.05 -25.12
C ALA A 24 -5.00 6.60 -25.31
N LYS A 25 -3.96 6.33 -26.09
CA LYS A 25 -3.44 4.96 -26.22
C LYS A 25 -2.88 4.54 -24.86
N MET A 26 -3.60 3.66 -24.19
CA MET A 26 -3.07 2.83 -23.13
C MET A 26 -2.36 1.66 -23.82
N GLU A 27 -1.05 1.69 -23.88
CA GLU A 27 -0.29 0.51 -24.29
C GLU A 27 -0.21 -0.46 -23.11
N THR A 28 -0.73 -1.65 -23.32
CA THR A 28 -0.52 -2.82 -22.50
C THR A 28 0.83 -3.43 -22.86
N GLY A 29 1.92 -3.04 -22.17
CA GLY A 29 3.23 -3.64 -22.41
C GLY A 29 4.36 -2.89 -21.70
N ASN A 30 5.33 -3.63 -21.16
CA ASN A 30 6.56 -3.16 -20.52
C ASN A 30 7.47 -2.40 -21.51
N VAL A 31 7.09 -1.19 -21.92
CA VAL A 31 7.97 -0.27 -22.63
C VAL A 31 8.23 0.92 -21.69
N LYS A 32 9.51 1.26 -21.48
CA LYS A 32 9.94 2.45 -20.73
C LYS A 32 9.06 3.62 -21.14
N GLY A 33 8.49 4.30 -20.15
CA GLY A 33 7.55 5.42 -20.34
C GLY A 33 8.04 6.42 -21.36
N GLU A 34 7.52 6.35 -22.58
CA GLU A 34 7.65 7.43 -23.55
C GLU A 34 6.85 8.62 -23.05
N LYS A 35 7.47 9.76 -23.01
CA LYS A 35 6.81 11.02 -22.63
C LYS A 35 5.70 11.31 -23.64
N LYS A 36 4.44 11.34 -23.16
CA LYS A 36 3.26 11.58 -24.02
C LYS A 36 2.95 13.07 -24.13
N PHE A 37 2.37 13.44 -25.25
CA PHE A 37 2.05 14.82 -25.61
C PHE A 37 0.64 14.93 -26.15
N PHE A 38 0.01 16.09 -25.90
CA PHE A 38 -1.23 16.47 -26.60
C PHE A 38 -0.92 16.88 -28.01
N MET A 39 -1.41 16.12 -28.96
CA MET A 39 -1.18 16.29 -30.37
C MET A 39 -2.49 16.34 -31.13
N LEU A 40 -2.53 17.08 -32.23
CA LEU A 40 -3.71 17.06 -33.10
C LEU A 40 -3.93 15.64 -33.67
N ALA A 41 -5.17 15.18 -33.72
CA ALA A 41 -5.48 13.83 -34.22
C ALA A 41 -5.02 13.64 -35.68
N ASP A 42 -4.56 12.42 -35.99
CA ASP A 42 -4.04 12.12 -37.35
C ASP A 42 -5.16 12.05 -38.40
N LYS A 43 -6.34 11.59 -37.98
CA LYS A 43 -7.51 11.47 -38.85
C LYS A 43 -8.56 12.50 -38.47
N GLU A 44 -9.04 13.27 -39.47
CA GLU A 44 -10.06 14.31 -39.29
C GLU A 44 -9.84 15.18 -38.05
N PRO A 45 -8.70 15.89 -37.97
CA PRO A 45 -8.36 16.66 -36.77
C PRO A 45 -9.33 17.81 -36.49
N VAL A 46 -9.94 18.38 -37.51
CA VAL A 46 -10.90 19.47 -37.43
C VAL A 46 -12.16 19.09 -38.16
N LYS A 47 -13.31 19.14 -37.46
CA LYS A 47 -14.61 18.83 -38.04
C LYS A 47 -15.54 20.03 -37.88
N PRO A 48 -15.68 20.89 -38.89
CA PRO A 48 -16.68 21.97 -38.89
C PRO A 48 -18.08 21.37 -39.14
N ASP A 49 -19.06 21.93 -38.45
CA ASP A 49 -20.50 21.65 -38.61
C ASP A 49 -21.21 23.00 -38.73
N GLU A 50 -21.40 23.42 -39.97
CA GLU A 50 -21.99 24.73 -40.27
C GLU A 50 -23.47 24.77 -39.96
N GLU A 51 -24.20 23.64 -40.04
CA GLU A 51 -25.63 23.57 -39.72
C GLU A 51 -25.88 23.85 -38.23
N ASN A 52 -24.99 23.40 -37.35
CA ASN A 52 -25.09 23.55 -35.90
C ASN A 52 -24.19 24.69 -35.36
N ASN A 53 -23.58 25.49 -36.24
CA ASN A 53 -22.60 26.52 -35.83
C ASN A 53 -21.55 25.97 -34.85
N SER A 54 -20.96 24.80 -35.13
CA SER A 54 -20.01 24.17 -34.27
C SER A 54 -18.74 23.69 -34.96
N VAL A 55 -17.62 23.66 -34.25
CA VAL A 55 -16.35 23.14 -34.71
C VAL A 55 -15.80 22.21 -33.63
N GLU A 56 -15.55 20.96 -34.00
CA GLU A 56 -14.87 19.98 -33.16
C GLU A 56 -13.42 19.86 -33.58
N VAL A 57 -12.47 20.08 -32.65
CA VAL A 57 -11.04 19.88 -32.84
C VAL A 57 -10.61 18.68 -31.98
N ARG A 58 -10.00 17.69 -32.61
CA ARG A 58 -9.69 16.39 -32.02
C ARG A 58 -8.21 16.28 -31.70
N PHE A 59 -7.92 15.80 -30.52
CA PHE A 59 -6.58 15.58 -30.00
C PHE A 59 -6.35 14.12 -29.62
N ASN A 60 -5.11 13.65 -29.80
CA ASN A 60 -4.60 12.41 -29.26
C ASN A 60 -3.62 12.72 -28.13
N TYR A 61 -3.57 11.86 -27.11
CA TYR A 61 -2.53 11.91 -26.09
C TYR A 61 -1.69 10.64 -26.20
N ARG A 62 -0.51 10.77 -26.78
CA ARG A 62 0.39 9.66 -27.09
C ARG A 62 1.85 10.08 -27.12
N GLY A 63 2.75 9.10 -27.10
CA GLY A 63 4.17 9.32 -27.39
C GLY A 63 4.42 9.78 -28.83
N LEU A 64 5.59 10.33 -29.08
CA LEU A 64 6.05 10.71 -30.41
C LEU A 64 6.51 9.46 -31.18
N SER A 65 6.22 9.37 -32.46
CA SER A 65 6.87 8.40 -33.33
C SER A 65 8.36 8.72 -33.52
N GLU A 66 9.14 7.76 -34.01
CA GLU A 66 10.57 8.01 -34.30
C GLU A 66 10.77 9.16 -35.30
N GLU A 67 9.88 9.32 -36.27
CA GLU A 67 9.91 10.42 -37.24
C GLU A 67 9.59 11.76 -36.59
N GLU A 68 8.57 11.81 -35.73
CA GLU A 68 8.19 13.00 -34.99
C GLU A 68 9.30 13.43 -34.01
N THR A 69 9.96 12.46 -33.36
CA THR A 69 11.09 12.73 -32.47
C THR A 69 12.29 13.33 -33.23
N ARG A 70 12.58 12.82 -34.43
CA ARG A 70 13.63 13.39 -35.30
C ARG A 70 13.29 14.80 -35.78
N LYS A 71 12.01 15.06 -36.08
CA LYS A 71 11.53 16.35 -36.58
C LYS A 71 11.56 17.44 -35.53
N HIS A 72 11.17 17.15 -34.29
CA HIS A 72 10.90 18.17 -33.27
C HIS A 72 12.01 18.33 -32.22
N GLY A 73 13.01 17.43 -32.17
CA GLY A 73 14.07 17.46 -31.17
C GLY A 73 13.58 17.12 -29.74
N THR A 74 14.30 17.55 -28.69
CA THR A 74 14.04 17.14 -27.30
C THR A 74 13.66 18.28 -26.34
N ARG A 75 13.64 19.54 -26.80
CA ARG A 75 13.36 20.71 -25.94
C ARG A 75 12.03 21.38 -26.30
N ASN A 76 11.25 21.76 -25.28
CA ASN A 76 9.99 22.50 -25.41
C ASN A 76 8.97 21.86 -26.38
N LEU A 77 8.95 20.53 -26.44
CA LEU A 77 8.16 19.76 -27.39
C LEU A 77 6.66 20.10 -27.35
N GLN A 78 6.03 20.20 -26.16
CA GLN A 78 4.60 20.48 -26.11
C GLN A 78 4.25 21.86 -26.69
N SER A 79 5.05 22.89 -26.49
CA SER A 79 4.82 24.22 -27.07
C SER A 79 4.97 24.20 -28.60
N THR A 80 5.96 23.47 -29.11
CA THR A 80 6.16 23.28 -30.56
C THR A 80 4.96 22.56 -31.20
N LEU A 81 4.48 21.51 -30.57
CA LEU A 81 3.30 20.76 -31.04
C LEU A 81 2.01 21.59 -30.99
N VAL A 82 1.86 22.47 -30.00
CA VAL A 82 0.74 23.41 -29.92
C VAL A 82 0.80 24.41 -31.09
N THR A 83 2.00 24.96 -31.39
CA THR A 83 2.18 25.87 -32.53
C THR A 83 1.84 25.20 -33.86
N GLU A 84 2.33 23.98 -34.08
CA GLU A 84 1.99 23.19 -35.27
C GLU A 84 0.48 22.86 -35.36
N ALA A 85 -0.13 22.54 -34.22
CA ALA A 85 -1.58 22.30 -34.14
C ALA A 85 -2.38 23.55 -34.54
N LEU A 86 -1.97 24.74 -34.06
CA LEU A 86 -2.60 26.01 -34.41
C LEU A 86 -2.52 26.32 -35.92
N GLU A 87 -1.37 26.10 -36.53
CA GLU A 87 -1.18 26.28 -37.97
C GLU A 87 -2.10 25.33 -38.79
N ARG A 88 -2.14 24.05 -38.40
CA ARG A 88 -2.99 23.05 -39.06
C ARG A 88 -4.47 23.33 -38.86
N ILE A 89 -4.92 23.77 -37.69
CA ILE A 89 -6.32 24.14 -37.43
C ILE A 89 -6.67 25.37 -38.25
N ARG A 90 -5.77 26.38 -38.31
CA ARG A 90 -5.98 27.59 -39.12
C ARG A 90 -6.14 27.26 -40.58
N PHE A 91 -5.27 26.43 -41.16
CA PHE A 91 -5.35 25.97 -42.55
C PHE A 91 -6.66 25.22 -42.81
N SER A 92 -7.08 24.33 -41.89
CA SER A 92 -8.33 23.55 -42.06
C SER A 92 -9.60 24.42 -42.00
N LEU A 93 -9.55 25.58 -41.39
CA LEU A 93 -10.70 26.50 -41.22
C LEU A 93 -10.60 27.74 -42.11
N GLU A 94 -9.60 27.85 -42.99
CA GLU A 94 -9.33 29.05 -43.81
C GLU A 94 -10.53 29.48 -44.65
N SER A 95 -11.30 28.53 -45.14
CA SER A 95 -12.51 28.75 -45.97
C SER A 95 -13.79 28.92 -45.14
N SER A 96 -13.73 28.77 -43.82
CA SER A 96 -14.90 28.82 -42.93
C SER A 96 -15.15 30.24 -42.41
N SER A 97 -16.42 30.61 -42.25
CA SER A 97 -16.86 31.90 -41.69
C SER A 97 -16.33 32.17 -40.27
N ILE A 98 -15.96 31.15 -39.52
CA ILE A 98 -15.44 31.24 -38.19
C ILE A 98 -13.97 31.72 -38.14
N ALA A 99 -13.19 31.55 -39.22
CA ALA A 99 -11.76 31.89 -39.26
C ALA A 99 -11.46 33.33 -38.82
N GLY A 100 -12.23 34.29 -39.30
CA GLY A 100 -12.08 35.71 -38.97
C GLY A 100 -12.40 36.03 -37.50
N ILE A 101 -13.13 35.17 -36.79
CA ILE A 101 -13.45 35.32 -35.38
C ILE A 101 -12.35 34.71 -34.51
N LEU A 102 -11.82 33.57 -34.92
CA LEU A 102 -10.80 32.85 -34.17
C LEU A 102 -9.42 33.51 -34.28
N TRP A 103 -9.12 34.12 -35.45
CA TRP A 103 -7.87 34.84 -35.71
C TRP A 103 -8.19 36.26 -36.21
N PRO A 104 -8.43 37.23 -35.29
CA PRO A 104 -8.66 38.62 -35.70
C PRO A 104 -7.44 39.23 -36.40
N ARG A 105 -7.70 40.29 -37.19
CA ARG A 105 -6.65 40.97 -37.99
C ARG A 105 -5.59 41.61 -37.13
N ALA A 106 -4.39 41.72 -37.70
CA ALA A 106 -3.15 42.17 -37.08
C ALA A 106 -3.31 43.35 -36.07
N GLY A 107 -2.85 43.12 -34.82
CA GLY A 107 -2.81 44.11 -33.74
C GLY A 107 -3.04 43.60 -32.33
N GLU A 108 -3.54 42.36 -32.18
CA GLU A 108 -3.69 41.69 -30.88
C GLU A 108 -2.59 40.66 -30.69
N ASP A 109 -1.95 40.66 -29.53
CA ASP A 109 -0.80 39.80 -29.24
C ASP A 109 -1.13 38.30 -29.18
N GLN A 110 -2.42 37.92 -29.09
CA GLN A 110 -2.84 36.51 -28.97
C GLN A 110 -4.24 36.26 -29.57
N SER A 111 -4.36 35.29 -30.47
CA SER A 111 -5.68 34.93 -31.04
C SER A 111 -6.58 34.22 -30.02
N LEU A 112 -7.89 34.22 -30.27
CA LEU A 112 -8.87 33.52 -29.43
C LEU A 112 -8.59 32.00 -29.39
N MET A 113 -8.17 31.42 -30.53
CA MET A 113 -7.81 30.03 -30.62
C MET A 113 -6.54 29.71 -29.83
N ASP A 114 -5.48 30.56 -29.92
CA ASP A 114 -4.24 30.42 -29.14
C ASP A 114 -4.55 30.39 -27.65
N LYS A 115 -5.33 31.33 -27.18
CA LYS A 115 -5.73 31.45 -25.76
C LYS A 115 -6.42 30.18 -25.26
N HIS A 116 -7.41 29.69 -26.00
CA HIS A 116 -8.19 28.54 -25.55
C HIS A 116 -7.43 27.22 -25.72
N LEU A 117 -6.63 27.06 -26.78
CA LEU A 117 -5.82 25.86 -26.98
C LEU A 117 -4.73 25.74 -25.89
N ASN A 118 -4.02 26.83 -25.64
CA ASN A 118 -3.04 26.85 -24.54
C ASN A 118 -3.73 26.55 -23.19
N ALA A 119 -4.89 27.16 -22.91
CA ALA A 119 -5.66 26.87 -21.69
C ALA A 119 -6.10 25.41 -21.60
N TYR A 120 -6.47 24.76 -22.72
CA TYR A 120 -6.84 23.34 -22.75
C TYR A 120 -5.62 22.44 -22.47
N VAL A 121 -4.51 22.67 -23.15
CA VAL A 121 -3.26 21.94 -22.94
C VAL A 121 -2.74 22.12 -21.53
N ASP A 122 -2.69 23.38 -21.03
CA ASP A 122 -2.25 23.72 -19.70
C ASP A 122 -3.07 23.02 -18.61
N ARG A 123 -4.39 22.96 -18.77
CA ARG A 123 -5.28 22.26 -17.81
C ARG A 123 -5.02 20.76 -17.75
N ASN A 124 -4.54 20.18 -18.83
CA ASN A 124 -4.24 18.76 -18.89
C ASN A 124 -2.79 18.41 -18.53
N THR A 125 -1.86 19.36 -18.64
CA THR A 125 -0.42 19.13 -18.43
C THR A 125 0.14 19.81 -17.19
N LYS A 126 -0.49 20.90 -16.70
CA LYS A 126 -0.06 21.59 -15.48
C LYS A 126 -0.72 21.00 -14.25
N ASP A 127 0.06 20.96 -13.17
CA ASP A 127 -0.45 20.60 -11.86
C ASP A 127 -1.35 21.69 -11.32
N PHE A 128 -2.44 21.30 -10.70
CA PHE A 128 -3.30 22.17 -9.93
C PHE A 128 -3.24 21.75 -8.47
N PHE A 129 -2.90 22.68 -7.59
CA PHE A 129 -3.03 22.48 -6.16
C PHE A 129 -3.55 23.74 -5.48
N ILE A 130 -4.23 23.56 -4.34
CA ILE A 130 -4.74 24.63 -3.52
C ILE A 130 -3.75 24.88 -2.40
N HIS A 131 -3.22 26.11 -2.30
CA HIS A 131 -2.26 26.46 -1.26
C HIS A 131 -2.95 26.46 0.12
N LYS A 132 -2.31 25.85 1.12
CA LYS A 132 -2.90 25.69 2.46
C LYS A 132 -3.00 27.00 3.22
N ASP A 133 -1.95 27.84 3.12
CA ASP A 133 -1.80 29.14 3.77
C ASP A 133 -1.10 30.12 2.81
N LEU A 134 -1.81 30.51 1.75
CA LEU A 134 -1.25 31.43 0.74
C LEU A 134 -0.92 32.77 1.35
N LYS A 135 -1.77 33.31 2.23
CA LYS A 135 -1.58 34.60 2.88
C LYS A 135 -0.29 34.62 3.70
N GLY A 136 -0.15 33.70 4.65
CA GLY A 136 1.02 33.62 5.51
C GLY A 136 2.31 33.36 4.71
N PHE A 137 2.26 32.58 3.65
CA PHE A 137 3.39 32.38 2.75
C PHE A 137 3.79 33.70 2.07
N LEU A 138 2.86 34.37 1.40
CA LEU A 138 3.15 35.62 0.68
C LEU A 138 3.55 36.77 1.61
N GLU A 139 3.00 36.82 2.83
CA GLU A 139 3.43 37.83 3.83
C GLU A 139 4.88 37.61 4.27
N ARG A 140 5.31 36.37 4.49
CA ARG A 140 6.72 36.03 4.80
C ARG A 140 7.66 36.37 3.64
N GLU A 141 7.29 36.01 2.42
CA GLU A 141 8.08 36.35 1.23
C GLU A 141 8.17 37.88 1.01
N LEU A 142 7.09 38.61 1.23
CA LEU A 142 7.06 40.05 1.18
C LEU A 142 7.99 40.67 2.24
N ASP A 143 7.91 40.18 3.49
CA ASP A 143 8.80 40.68 4.56
C ASP A 143 10.29 40.37 4.24
N PHE A 144 10.59 39.19 3.68
CA PHE A 144 11.93 38.84 3.23
C PHE A 144 12.40 39.78 2.12
N TYR A 145 11.58 40.02 1.09
CA TYR A 145 11.88 40.93 0.01
C TYR A 145 12.12 42.36 0.50
N LEU A 146 11.25 42.85 1.38
CA LEU A 146 11.40 44.23 1.92
C LEU A 146 12.68 44.42 2.73
N LYS A 147 13.11 43.37 3.48
CA LYS A 147 14.32 43.43 4.32
C LYS A 147 15.61 43.29 3.51
N ASN A 148 15.62 42.49 2.46
CA ASN A 148 16.85 42.17 1.74
C ASN A 148 17.04 43.03 0.47
N GLU A 149 15.94 43.34 -0.25
CA GLU A 149 16.00 44.00 -1.55
C GLU A 149 15.65 45.50 -1.50
N VAL A 150 14.78 45.89 -0.55
CA VAL A 150 14.31 47.29 -0.49
C VAL A 150 14.98 48.04 0.66
N TRP A 151 15.19 47.38 1.78
CA TRP A 151 15.93 47.91 2.93
C TRP A 151 17.18 47.05 3.13
N ASN A 152 18.24 47.43 2.37
CA ASN A 152 19.51 46.76 2.54
C ASN A 152 20.17 47.20 3.85
N ILE A 153 20.19 46.31 4.84
CA ILE A 153 20.69 46.60 6.19
C ILE A 153 22.19 46.91 6.15
N ASP A 154 22.95 46.32 5.23
CA ASP A 154 24.40 46.52 5.10
C ASP A 154 24.77 47.91 4.63
N GLU A 155 23.84 48.68 4.05
CA GLU A 155 24.04 50.08 3.61
C GLU A 155 23.67 51.12 4.68
N LEU A 156 23.11 50.71 5.83
CA LEU A 156 22.57 51.62 6.86
C LEU A 156 23.62 52.57 7.43
N ASP A 157 24.85 52.10 7.59
CA ASP A 157 25.95 52.91 8.15
C ASP A 157 26.41 54.04 7.21
N THR A 158 26.05 53.96 5.93
CA THR A 158 26.41 54.92 4.88
C THR A 158 25.30 55.90 4.49
N LEU A 159 24.08 55.68 5.00
CA LEU A 159 22.90 56.45 4.60
C LEU A 159 22.72 57.73 5.39
N SER A 160 22.41 58.83 4.69
CA SER A 160 21.95 60.07 5.33
C SER A 160 20.56 59.91 5.98
N GLN A 161 20.22 60.77 6.97
CA GLN A 161 18.88 60.79 7.59
C GLN A 161 17.76 61.00 6.57
N PHE A 162 18.00 61.73 5.50
CA PHE A 162 17.04 61.93 4.41
C PHE A 162 16.80 60.63 3.61
N SER A 163 17.86 59.92 3.29
CA SER A 163 17.79 58.63 2.60
C SER A 163 17.03 57.58 3.41
N VAL A 164 17.22 57.52 4.73
CA VAL A 164 16.48 56.61 5.64
C VAL A 164 14.99 56.92 5.63
N LYS A 165 14.57 58.19 5.68
CA LYS A 165 13.15 58.58 5.62
C LYS A 165 12.55 58.21 4.28
N THR A 166 13.25 58.39 3.17
CA THR A 166 12.78 58.06 1.82
C THR A 166 12.61 56.55 1.65
N ILE A 167 13.61 55.74 2.09
CA ILE A 167 13.52 54.29 2.06
C ILE A 167 12.37 53.79 2.94
N SER A 168 12.23 54.32 4.16
CA SER A 168 11.10 53.97 5.05
C SER A 168 9.75 54.28 4.42
N ALA A 169 9.59 55.41 3.74
CA ALA A 169 8.36 55.75 3.02
C ALA A 169 8.10 54.79 1.85
N LYS A 170 9.14 54.40 1.10
CA LYS A 170 9.08 53.43 0.01
C LYS A 170 8.66 52.05 0.52
N VAL A 171 9.29 51.56 1.59
CA VAL A 171 8.93 50.26 2.26
C VAL A 171 7.46 50.25 2.69
N LYS A 172 7.00 51.31 3.36
CA LYS A 172 5.60 51.45 3.77
C LYS A 172 4.62 51.42 2.59
N ALA A 173 4.95 52.16 1.51
CA ALA A 173 4.13 52.19 0.32
C ALA A 173 4.02 50.82 -0.36
N ILE A 174 5.16 50.16 -0.60
CA ILE A 174 5.21 48.81 -1.17
C ILE A 174 4.45 47.82 -0.30
N ARG A 175 4.69 47.81 1.03
CA ARG A 175 4.01 46.91 1.96
C ARG A 175 2.51 47.09 1.94
N ASN A 176 2.01 48.32 1.97
CA ASN A 176 0.59 48.62 1.95
C ASN A 176 -0.13 48.15 0.66
N ILE A 177 0.54 48.34 -0.49
CA ILE A 177 -0.01 47.89 -1.77
C ILE A 177 0.04 46.37 -1.87
N ALA A 178 1.20 45.74 -1.55
CA ALA A 178 1.40 44.31 -1.62
C ALA A 178 0.45 43.54 -0.69
N LEU A 179 0.21 44.02 0.55
CA LEU A 179 -0.74 43.37 1.45
C LEU A 179 -2.17 43.37 0.90
N LYS A 180 -2.59 44.40 0.15
CA LYS A 180 -3.92 44.38 -0.51
C LYS A 180 -3.97 43.34 -1.63
N VAL A 181 -2.88 43.20 -2.38
CA VAL A 181 -2.77 42.17 -3.42
C VAL A 181 -2.78 40.76 -2.79
N VAL A 182 -2.00 40.58 -1.72
CA VAL A 182 -1.96 39.32 -0.95
C VAL A 182 -3.36 38.94 -0.44
N GLU A 183 -4.08 39.90 0.14
CA GLU A 183 -5.44 39.66 0.63
C GLU A 183 -6.40 39.27 -0.51
N PHE A 184 -6.33 39.93 -1.65
CA PHE A 184 -7.11 39.59 -2.82
C PHE A 184 -6.81 38.20 -3.34
N LEU A 185 -5.55 37.83 -3.48
CA LEU A 185 -5.14 36.48 -3.90
C LEU A 185 -5.60 35.42 -2.91
N ASN A 186 -5.47 35.71 -1.61
CA ASN A 186 -5.92 34.81 -0.56
C ASN A 186 -7.45 34.59 -0.57
N GLN A 187 -8.23 35.61 -0.91
CA GLN A 187 -9.70 35.47 -1.04
C GLN A 187 -10.07 34.49 -2.16
N ILE A 188 -9.40 34.61 -3.32
CA ILE A 188 -9.61 33.69 -4.45
C ILE A 188 -9.25 32.26 -4.05
N GLU A 189 -8.07 32.06 -3.46
CA GLU A 189 -7.59 30.74 -3.03
C GLU A 189 -8.48 30.14 -1.95
N SER A 190 -8.88 30.93 -0.96
CA SER A 190 -9.80 30.51 0.11
C SER A 190 -11.18 30.12 -0.42
N PHE A 191 -11.67 30.78 -1.47
CA PHE A 191 -12.91 30.39 -2.12
C PHE A 191 -12.77 29.04 -2.83
N GLN A 192 -11.69 28.82 -3.58
CA GLN A 192 -11.40 27.54 -4.23
C GLN A 192 -11.26 26.41 -3.20
N LYS A 193 -10.58 26.68 -2.09
CA LYS A 193 -10.43 25.75 -0.97
C LYS A 193 -11.80 25.36 -0.39
N LYS A 194 -12.68 26.32 -0.10
CA LYS A 194 -14.04 26.05 0.39
C LYS A 194 -14.87 25.24 -0.60
N LEU A 195 -14.73 25.47 -1.91
CA LEU A 195 -15.40 24.66 -2.94
C LEU A 195 -14.90 23.22 -2.96
N PHE A 196 -13.60 23.03 -2.81
CA PHE A 196 -12.98 21.69 -2.74
C PHE A 196 -13.39 20.97 -1.46
N GLU A 197 -13.37 21.65 -0.32
CA GLU A 197 -13.73 21.11 1.00
C GLU A 197 -15.23 20.89 1.20
N LYS A 198 -16.08 21.35 0.26
CA LYS A 198 -17.51 21.17 0.37
C LYS A 198 -17.88 19.70 0.46
N LYS A 199 -18.63 19.33 1.51
CA LYS A 199 -19.10 17.96 1.72
C LYS A 199 -19.84 17.43 0.49
N LYS A 200 -19.50 16.20 0.10
CA LYS A 200 -20.21 15.45 -0.94
C LYS A 200 -21.26 14.56 -0.29
N PHE A 201 -22.29 14.23 -1.04
CA PHE A 201 -23.33 13.30 -0.61
C PHE A 201 -23.05 11.92 -1.22
N VAL A 202 -23.51 10.88 -0.52
CA VAL A 202 -23.61 9.54 -1.09
C VAL A 202 -24.72 9.56 -2.14
N LEU A 203 -24.40 9.13 -3.36
CA LEU A 203 -25.35 9.13 -4.48
C LEU A 203 -26.17 7.84 -4.52
N SER A 204 -25.55 6.69 -4.25
CA SER A 204 -26.18 5.38 -4.17
C SER A 204 -25.43 4.52 -3.17
N THR A 205 -26.13 3.57 -2.58
CA THR A 205 -25.57 2.53 -1.73
C THR A 205 -26.17 1.21 -2.19
N ASP A 206 -25.31 0.27 -2.55
CA ASP A 206 -25.70 -1.08 -2.96
C ASP A 206 -24.95 -2.10 -2.10
N TYR A 207 -25.55 -3.24 -1.89
CA TYR A 207 -24.99 -4.31 -1.08
C TYR A 207 -24.66 -5.54 -1.94
N CYS A 208 -23.51 -6.15 -1.67
CA CYS A 208 -23.16 -7.47 -2.21
C CYS A 208 -23.27 -8.47 -1.08
N ILE A 209 -24.26 -9.36 -1.14
CA ILE A 209 -24.61 -10.31 -0.08
C ILE A 209 -24.49 -11.72 -0.62
N THR A 210 -23.75 -12.59 0.07
CA THR A 210 -23.69 -14.02 -0.31
C THR A 210 -25.00 -14.72 -0.03
N LEU A 211 -25.37 -15.68 -0.89
CA LEU A 211 -26.67 -16.35 -0.82
C LEU A 211 -26.89 -17.10 0.49
N ASP A 212 -25.84 -17.56 1.17
CA ASP A 212 -25.93 -18.22 2.47
C ASP A 212 -26.53 -17.33 3.59
N LEU A 213 -26.45 -16.01 3.42
CA LEU A 213 -27.02 -15.01 4.33
C LEU A 213 -28.46 -14.61 3.94
N ILE A 214 -28.94 -15.06 2.77
CA ILE A 214 -30.25 -14.69 2.23
C ILE A 214 -31.25 -15.83 2.50
N PRO A 215 -32.43 -15.54 3.07
CA PRO A 215 -33.48 -16.54 3.24
C PRO A 215 -33.92 -17.19 1.91
N GLU A 216 -34.10 -18.51 1.91
CA GLU A 216 -34.40 -19.28 0.70
C GLU A 216 -35.70 -18.84 -0.01
N GLU A 217 -36.62 -18.22 0.71
CA GLU A 217 -37.86 -17.65 0.13
C GLU A 217 -37.62 -16.64 -0.98
N PHE A 218 -36.46 -15.99 -1.03
CA PHE A 218 -36.07 -15.04 -2.07
C PHE A 218 -35.43 -15.69 -3.31
N TYR A 219 -35.01 -16.95 -3.23
CA TYR A 219 -34.20 -17.59 -4.27
C TYR A 219 -34.95 -17.74 -5.59
N GLU A 220 -36.28 -17.95 -5.58
CA GLU A 220 -37.05 -18.02 -6.80
C GLU A 220 -37.07 -16.71 -7.57
N GLU A 221 -37.23 -15.56 -6.87
CA GLU A 221 -37.18 -14.23 -7.46
C GLU A 221 -35.78 -13.86 -7.94
N ILE A 222 -34.76 -14.20 -7.14
CA ILE A 222 -33.34 -14.02 -7.48
C ILE A 222 -32.97 -14.78 -8.74
N GLY A 223 -33.35 -16.06 -8.84
CA GLY A 223 -33.06 -16.91 -10.00
C GLY A 223 -33.74 -16.43 -11.29
N LYS A 224 -34.82 -15.67 -11.20
CA LYS A 224 -35.53 -15.05 -12.34
C LYS A 224 -34.99 -13.71 -12.75
N ASN A 225 -34.11 -13.07 -11.96
CA ASN A 225 -33.56 -11.76 -12.30
C ASN A 225 -32.48 -11.86 -13.38
N GLU A 226 -32.86 -11.49 -14.62
CA GLU A 226 -31.99 -11.60 -15.79
C GLU A 226 -30.66 -10.86 -15.65
N LYS A 227 -30.65 -9.70 -15.00
CA LYS A 227 -29.43 -8.88 -14.82
C LYS A 227 -28.46 -9.54 -13.84
N GLN A 228 -28.97 -10.08 -12.73
CA GLN A 228 -28.16 -10.80 -11.75
C GLN A 228 -27.61 -12.09 -12.34
N VAL A 229 -28.44 -12.87 -13.05
CA VAL A 229 -28.02 -14.10 -13.70
C VAL A 229 -26.97 -13.82 -14.78
N ALA A 230 -27.13 -12.75 -15.58
CA ALA A 230 -26.14 -12.33 -16.58
C ALA A 230 -24.79 -11.94 -15.93
N GLU A 231 -24.83 -11.22 -14.80
CA GLU A 231 -23.59 -10.93 -14.05
C GLU A 231 -22.92 -12.20 -13.57
N TRP A 232 -23.65 -13.13 -12.98
CA TRP A 232 -23.12 -14.41 -12.49
C TRP A 232 -22.54 -15.28 -13.61
N LYS A 233 -23.22 -15.36 -14.77
CA LYS A 233 -22.71 -16.06 -15.96
C LYS A 233 -21.34 -15.51 -16.38
N LYS A 234 -21.20 -14.18 -16.41
CA LYS A 234 -19.95 -13.52 -16.73
C LYS A 234 -18.86 -13.69 -15.66
N LEU A 235 -19.20 -13.55 -14.37
CA LEU A 235 -18.24 -13.63 -13.27
C LEU A 235 -17.71 -15.05 -13.08
N TYR A 236 -18.59 -16.04 -13.10
CA TYR A 236 -18.30 -17.40 -12.68
C TYR A 236 -18.25 -18.41 -13.82
N LYS A 237 -18.38 -17.94 -15.07
CA LYS A 237 -18.38 -18.79 -16.29
C LYS A 237 -19.40 -19.96 -16.18
N LEU A 238 -20.59 -19.65 -15.68
CA LEU A 238 -21.60 -20.67 -15.38
C LEU A 238 -21.96 -21.53 -16.60
N ASP A 239 -21.85 -21.01 -17.82
CA ASP A 239 -22.10 -21.76 -19.05
C ASP A 239 -21.10 -22.92 -19.24
N GLU A 240 -19.87 -22.81 -18.73
CA GLU A 240 -18.88 -23.89 -18.75
C GLU A 240 -19.20 -24.96 -17.67
N ILE A 241 -19.71 -24.54 -16.52
CA ILE A 241 -20.11 -25.41 -15.42
C ILE A 241 -21.39 -26.18 -15.78
N THR A 242 -22.36 -25.50 -16.39
CA THR A 242 -23.65 -26.12 -16.76
C THR A 242 -23.56 -27.07 -17.95
N ASN A 243 -22.57 -26.90 -18.83
CA ASN A 243 -22.34 -27.87 -19.93
C ASN A 243 -21.72 -29.20 -19.46
N ASN A 244 -21.12 -29.24 -18.28
CA ASN A 244 -20.54 -30.45 -17.67
C ASN A 244 -21.47 -31.15 -16.66
N THR A 245 -22.57 -30.54 -16.29
CA THR A 245 -23.53 -31.08 -15.34
C THR A 245 -24.92 -31.13 -15.97
N PHE A 246 -25.66 -32.20 -15.72
CA PHE A 246 -26.98 -32.60 -16.29
C PHE A 246 -28.14 -31.61 -16.01
N TYR A 247 -27.85 -30.37 -15.63
CA TYR A 247 -28.80 -29.34 -15.24
C TYR A 247 -28.84 -28.17 -16.24
N GLY A 248 -29.58 -28.32 -17.34
CA GLY A 248 -29.89 -27.14 -18.11
C GLY A 248 -30.30 -27.41 -19.55
N THR A 249 -31.58 -27.34 -19.81
CA THR A 249 -32.11 -27.12 -21.15
C THR A 249 -31.60 -25.78 -21.69
N LYS A 250 -31.07 -25.77 -22.88
CA LYS A 250 -30.42 -24.63 -23.60
C LYS A 250 -31.26 -23.34 -23.73
N GLU A 251 -32.43 -23.24 -23.12
CA GLU A 251 -33.40 -22.16 -23.36
C GLU A 251 -33.89 -21.41 -22.10
N LYS A 252 -33.37 -21.70 -20.86
CA LYS A 252 -33.86 -20.96 -19.68
C LYS A 252 -32.81 -19.99 -19.17
N SER A 253 -33.12 -18.69 -19.28
CA SER A 253 -32.40 -17.58 -18.68
C SER A 253 -32.40 -17.60 -17.12
N ASN A 254 -33.15 -18.52 -16.49
CA ASN A 254 -33.41 -18.57 -15.06
C ASN A 254 -32.61 -19.68 -14.39
N LEU A 255 -32.08 -19.42 -13.19
CA LEU A 255 -31.43 -20.40 -12.32
C LEU A 255 -32.47 -21.01 -11.37
N SER A 256 -32.39 -22.33 -11.11
CA SER A 256 -33.29 -22.99 -10.17
C SER A 256 -32.88 -22.75 -8.71
N VAL A 257 -33.83 -22.90 -7.77
CA VAL A 257 -33.58 -22.83 -6.33
C VAL A 257 -32.53 -23.86 -5.91
N ASP A 258 -32.57 -25.07 -6.45
CA ASP A 258 -31.58 -26.12 -6.17
C ASP A 258 -30.17 -25.72 -6.60
N PHE A 259 -30.04 -25.06 -7.74
CA PHE A 259 -28.76 -24.54 -8.20
C PHE A 259 -28.22 -23.47 -7.23
N LEU A 260 -29.07 -22.53 -6.81
CA LEU A 260 -28.67 -21.48 -5.87
C LEU A 260 -28.29 -22.06 -4.49
N ASN A 261 -28.98 -23.10 -4.04
CA ASN A 261 -28.65 -23.83 -2.82
C ASN A 261 -27.28 -24.55 -2.89
N GLN A 262 -26.90 -25.00 -4.07
CA GLN A 262 -25.58 -25.62 -4.27
C GLN A 262 -24.44 -24.58 -4.24
N TYR A 263 -24.68 -23.35 -4.71
CA TYR A 263 -23.68 -22.29 -4.85
C TYR A 263 -23.94 -21.12 -3.90
N LYS A 264 -24.10 -21.39 -2.60
CA LYS A 264 -24.49 -20.42 -1.55
C LYS A 264 -23.54 -19.22 -1.39
N TYR A 265 -22.31 -19.33 -1.86
CA TYR A 265 -21.34 -18.22 -1.75
C TYR A 265 -21.33 -17.26 -2.95
N MET A 266 -22.21 -17.45 -3.94
CA MET A 266 -22.43 -16.45 -4.99
C MET A 266 -22.97 -15.17 -4.38
N ALA A 267 -22.42 -14.01 -4.80
CA ALA A 267 -22.83 -12.72 -4.30
C ALA A 267 -24.00 -12.15 -5.09
N LEU A 268 -25.13 -11.92 -4.42
CA LEU A 268 -26.22 -11.09 -4.94
C LEU A 268 -25.80 -9.63 -4.87
N ASP A 269 -26.12 -8.84 -5.89
CA ASP A 269 -25.90 -7.40 -5.93
C ASP A 269 -27.24 -6.66 -5.96
N THR A 270 -27.55 -5.95 -4.88
CA THR A 270 -28.86 -5.28 -4.70
C THR A 270 -29.17 -4.24 -5.74
N LYS A 271 -28.16 -3.72 -6.46
CA LYS A 271 -28.36 -2.77 -7.57
C LYS A 271 -29.22 -3.31 -8.73
N PHE A 272 -29.35 -4.62 -8.84
CA PHE A 272 -30.16 -5.27 -9.89
C PHE A 272 -31.60 -5.48 -9.53
N PHE A 273 -31.97 -5.22 -8.28
CA PHE A 273 -33.30 -5.45 -7.74
C PHE A 273 -34.04 -4.14 -7.48
N SER A 274 -35.37 -4.24 -7.35
CA SER A 274 -36.21 -3.09 -7.05
C SER A 274 -36.05 -2.66 -5.58
N PHE A 275 -36.48 -1.44 -5.27
CA PHE A 275 -36.48 -0.94 -3.90
C PHE A 275 -37.33 -1.84 -2.99
N GLU A 276 -38.51 -2.28 -3.46
CA GLU A 276 -39.43 -3.12 -2.69
C GLU A 276 -38.83 -4.51 -2.39
N PHE A 277 -38.08 -5.08 -3.31
CA PHE A 277 -37.33 -6.33 -3.06
C PHE A 277 -36.27 -6.12 -2.00
N ASN A 278 -35.45 -5.08 -2.16
CA ASN A 278 -34.35 -4.79 -1.23
C ASN A 278 -34.88 -4.49 0.18
N ASP A 279 -35.98 -3.76 0.28
CA ASP A 279 -36.63 -3.43 1.56
C ASP A 279 -37.10 -4.72 2.29
N LYS A 280 -37.83 -5.60 1.58
CA LYS A 280 -38.24 -6.91 2.12
C LYS A 280 -37.04 -7.78 2.52
N LEU A 281 -35.98 -7.77 1.73
CA LEU A 281 -34.75 -8.53 2.04
C LEU A 281 -34.10 -8.02 3.33
N PHE A 282 -33.97 -6.70 3.48
CA PHE A 282 -33.35 -6.12 4.67
C PHE A 282 -34.22 -6.23 5.93
N GLU A 283 -35.55 -6.30 5.79
CA GLU A 283 -36.44 -6.62 6.93
C GLU A 283 -36.21 -8.02 7.49
N ARG A 284 -35.67 -8.96 6.67
CA ARG A 284 -35.38 -10.35 7.08
C ARG A 284 -33.96 -10.56 7.58
N ILE A 285 -33.04 -9.67 7.26
CA ILE A 285 -31.66 -9.71 7.73
C ILE A 285 -31.55 -8.79 8.96
N GLU A 286 -31.53 -9.39 10.15
CA GLU A 286 -31.32 -8.62 11.38
C GLU A 286 -29.91 -8.02 11.40
N ASN A 287 -29.79 -6.73 11.76
CA ASN A 287 -28.50 -6.02 11.97
C ASN A 287 -27.51 -6.11 10.80
N VAL A 288 -27.92 -5.69 9.61
CA VAL A 288 -27.04 -5.67 8.41
C VAL A 288 -25.66 -5.09 8.67
N ASP A 289 -25.57 -4.04 9.49
CA ASP A 289 -24.28 -3.38 9.84
C ASP A 289 -23.26 -4.30 10.54
N GLU A 290 -23.72 -5.30 11.29
CA GLU A 290 -22.85 -6.27 11.96
C GLU A 290 -22.22 -7.27 10.97
N PHE A 291 -22.96 -7.60 9.92
CA PHE A 291 -22.52 -8.55 8.88
C PHE A 291 -21.67 -7.90 7.80
N ILE A 292 -21.58 -6.56 7.76
CA ILE A 292 -20.70 -5.87 6.80
C ILE A 292 -19.25 -6.22 7.09
N GLU A 293 -18.62 -6.91 6.14
CA GLU A 293 -17.22 -7.29 6.18
C GLU A 293 -16.31 -6.28 5.48
N GLY A 294 -16.83 -5.59 4.49
CA GLY A 294 -16.10 -4.60 3.72
C GLY A 294 -16.94 -3.46 3.20
N LEU A 295 -16.36 -2.28 3.15
CA LEU A 295 -16.94 -1.08 2.59
C LEU A 295 -16.12 -0.64 1.37
N LEU A 296 -16.78 -0.54 0.22
CA LEU A 296 -16.18 -0.09 -1.03
C LEU A 296 -16.75 1.27 -1.39
N ILE A 297 -15.89 2.27 -1.60
CA ILE A 297 -16.30 3.65 -1.86
C ILE A 297 -15.72 4.11 -3.20
N LYS A 298 -16.59 4.32 -4.19
CA LYS A 298 -16.19 4.95 -5.45
C LYS A 298 -16.22 6.46 -5.31
N SER A 299 -15.08 7.05 -4.97
CA SER A 299 -14.96 8.49 -4.72
C SER A 299 -13.50 8.94 -4.84
N GLU A 300 -13.32 10.25 -4.97
CA GLU A 300 -12.04 10.88 -4.67
C GLU A 300 -11.72 10.67 -3.19
N ASN A 301 -10.49 10.25 -2.88
CA ASN A 301 -10.13 9.75 -1.55
C ASN A 301 -10.19 10.80 -0.44
N TRP A 302 -9.81 12.07 -0.69
CA TRP A 302 -9.93 13.13 0.31
C TRP A 302 -11.39 13.35 0.73
N GLN A 303 -12.33 13.35 -0.26
CA GLN A 303 -13.75 13.51 0.00
C GLN A 303 -14.33 12.33 0.78
N ALA A 304 -13.93 11.11 0.40
CA ALA A 304 -14.36 9.91 1.11
C ALA A 304 -13.83 9.87 2.55
N LEU A 305 -12.55 10.21 2.78
CA LEU A 305 -11.97 10.29 4.12
C LEU A 305 -12.71 11.30 5.00
N LYS A 306 -13.06 12.48 4.46
CA LYS A 306 -13.88 13.48 5.18
C LYS A 306 -15.26 12.96 5.57
N LEU A 307 -15.88 12.14 4.72
CA LEU A 307 -17.17 11.52 5.01
C LEU A 307 -17.02 10.45 6.11
N LEU A 308 -15.99 9.62 6.03
CA LEU A 308 -15.72 8.52 6.97
C LEU A 308 -15.38 9.01 8.37
N MET A 309 -14.78 10.19 8.52
CA MET A 309 -14.40 10.72 9.85
C MET A 309 -15.58 10.79 10.82
N ASN A 310 -16.80 10.99 10.35
CA ASN A 310 -17.96 11.07 11.25
C ASN A 310 -18.29 9.74 11.94
N LYS A 311 -17.95 8.60 11.32
CA LYS A 311 -18.24 7.24 11.85
C LYS A 311 -17.02 6.53 12.38
N TYR A 312 -15.82 6.78 11.80
CA TYR A 312 -14.62 5.97 12.00
C TYR A 312 -13.45 6.76 12.63
N GLU A 313 -13.68 7.94 13.19
CA GLU A 313 -12.64 8.69 13.90
C GLU A 313 -12.07 7.86 15.05
N ASN A 314 -10.74 7.66 15.05
CA ASN A 314 -10.01 6.82 16.01
C ASN A 314 -10.39 5.32 16.03
N GLU A 315 -11.00 4.79 14.96
CA GLU A 315 -11.47 3.40 14.90
C GLU A 315 -10.60 2.50 14.01
N ILE A 316 -9.88 3.08 13.05
CA ILE A 316 -9.10 2.34 12.07
C ILE A 316 -7.82 1.79 12.70
N LYS A 317 -7.64 0.48 12.64
CA LYS A 317 -6.48 -0.20 13.22
C LYS A 317 -5.25 -0.18 12.33
N ASN A 318 -5.44 -0.29 11.03
CA ASN A 318 -4.37 -0.27 10.05
C ASN A 318 -4.78 0.57 8.85
N VAL A 319 -3.93 1.50 8.46
CA VAL A 319 -4.01 2.19 7.19
C VAL A 319 -2.86 1.70 6.32
N TYR A 320 -3.17 1.14 5.18
CA TYR A 320 -2.21 0.84 4.13
C TYR A 320 -2.53 1.66 2.89
N ILE A 321 -1.53 2.30 2.30
CA ILE A 321 -1.69 3.01 1.04
C ILE A 321 -0.53 2.75 0.08
N ASP A 322 -0.88 2.71 -1.19
CA ASP A 322 0.05 2.60 -2.32
C ASP A 322 -0.17 3.81 -3.26
N PRO A 323 0.33 5.01 -2.89
CA PRO A 323 0.09 6.23 -3.65
C PRO A 323 0.92 6.23 -4.94
N PRO A 324 0.64 7.15 -5.91
CA PRO A 324 1.52 7.35 -7.07
C PRO A 324 2.96 7.65 -6.62
N TYR A 325 3.94 6.94 -7.20
CA TYR A 325 5.36 7.07 -6.85
C TYR A 325 6.06 8.25 -7.51
N ASN A 326 5.32 9.04 -8.29
CA ASN A 326 5.82 10.19 -9.04
C ASN A 326 6.93 9.80 -10.04
N THR A 327 6.74 8.67 -10.71
CA THR A 327 7.75 8.06 -11.59
C THR A 327 7.88 8.77 -12.93
N GLY A 328 6.86 9.54 -13.34
CA GLY A 328 6.76 10.13 -14.67
C GLY A 328 6.53 9.08 -15.76
N SER A 329 6.18 7.84 -15.38
CA SER A 329 5.78 6.81 -16.33
C SER A 329 4.28 6.92 -16.60
N ASP A 330 3.92 7.09 -17.86
CA ASP A 330 2.53 7.26 -18.30
C ASP A 330 1.70 5.97 -18.31
N ASP A 331 2.21 4.88 -17.71
CA ASP A 331 1.55 3.56 -17.71
C ASP A 331 0.42 3.45 -16.67
N PHE A 332 0.20 4.48 -15.85
CA PHE A 332 -0.84 4.52 -14.84
C PHE A 332 -2.14 5.13 -15.36
N LEU A 333 -3.26 4.62 -14.84
CA LEU A 333 -4.61 5.14 -15.16
C LEU A 333 -4.87 6.54 -14.60
N TYR A 334 -3.98 7.07 -13.77
CA TYR A 334 -4.01 8.39 -13.18
C TYR A 334 -2.64 9.07 -13.32
N LYS A 335 -2.62 10.39 -13.09
CA LYS A 335 -1.41 11.21 -13.22
C LYS A 335 -0.34 10.74 -12.24
N ASP A 336 0.87 10.47 -12.76
CA ASP A 336 2.06 10.05 -12.01
C ASP A 336 3.30 10.90 -12.38
N ASP A 337 3.10 12.10 -12.87
CA ASP A 337 4.16 13.10 -13.14
C ASP A 337 3.74 14.42 -12.51
N TYR A 338 3.86 14.51 -11.19
CA TYR A 338 3.57 15.72 -10.43
C TYR A 338 4.86 16.52 -10.19
N LYS A 339 4.74 17.85 -10.14
CA LYS A 339 5.77 18.62 -9.47
C LYS A 339 5.83 18.24 -8.00
N ASN A 340 7.01 18.21 -7.40
CA ASN A 340 7.18 17.79 -6.00
C ASN A 340 6.25 18.54 -5.04
N SER A 341 6.04 19.84 -5.23
CA SER A 341 5.12 20.64 -4.41
C SER A 341 3.66 20.18 -4.50
N SER A 342 3.20 19.79 -5.68
CA SER A 342 1.84 19.30 -5.91
C SER A 342 1.65 17.90 -5.32
N TRP A 343 2.64 17.01 -5.50
CA TRP A 343 2.66 15.68 -4.92
C TRP A 343 2.67 15.73 -3.39
N ILE A 344 3.54 16.56 -2.80
CA ILE A 344 3.59 16.80 -1.36
C ILE A 344 2.23 17.27 -0.84
N SER A 345 1.63 18.27 -1.48
CA SER A 345 0.34 18.84 -1.06
C SER A 345 -0.78 17.81 -1.12
N MET A 346 -0.82 17.02 -2.20
CA MET A 346 -1.79 15.93 -2.36
C MET A 346 -1.68 14.90 -1.24
N LEU A 347 -0.47 14.39 -0.97
CA LEU A 347 -0.26 13.34 0.03
C LEU A 347 -0.41 13.85 1.46
N TYR A 348 0.13 15.02 1.77
CA TYR A 348 0.06 15.59 3.12
C TYR A 348 -1.38 15.65 3.63
N ASP A 349 -2.31 16.18 2.83
CA ASP A 349 -3.71 16.31 3.25
C ASP A 349 -4.38 14.96 3.51
N ARG A 350 -4.08 13.97 2.68
CA ARG A 350 -4.64 12.61 2.79
C ARG A 350 -4.05 11.82 3.93
N ILE A 351 -2.74 11.93 4.15
CA ILE A 351 -2.06 11.30 5.27
C ILE A 351 -2.52 11.92 6.60
N LEU A 352 -2.72 13.24 6.65
CA LEU A 352 -3.24 13.91 7.83
C LEU A 352 -4.65 13.42 8.20
N LEU A 353 -5.54 13.29 7.21
CA LEU A 353 -6.87 12.71 7.43
C LEU A 353 -6.78 11.24 7.83
N GLY A 354 -5.89 10.47 7.19
CA GLY A 354 -5.65 9.08 7.53
C GLY A 354 -5.15 8.89 8.96
N LYS A 355 -4.31 9.81 9.46
CA LYS A 355 -3.89 9.81 10.87
C LYS A 355 -5.06 10.07 11.83
N ASN A 356 -5.95 11.02 11.49
CA ASN A 356 -7.06 11.38 12.37
C ASN A 356 -8.07 10.24 12.52
N ILE A 357 -8.26 9.43 11.48
CA ILE A 357 -9.16 8.26 11.50
C ILE A 357 -8.51 7.03 12.18
N LEU A 358 -7.18 7.02 12.31
CA LEU A 358 -6.40 5.94 12.90
C LEU A 358 -6.63 5.86 14.42
N SER A 359 -6.79 4.65 14.98
CA SER A 359 -6.88 4.43 16.44
C SER A 359 -5.55 4.76 17.13
N GLU A 360 -5.57 5.00 18.44
CA GLU A 360 -4.36 5.36 19.20
C GLU A 360 -3.25 4.29 19.09
N ASP A 361 -3.62 3.03 19.03
CA ASP A 361 -2.73 1.89 18.82
C ASP A 361 -2.62 1.45 17.36
N GLY A 362 -3.04 2.31 16.43
CA GLY A 362 -3.09 2.02 15.00
C GLY A 362 -1.77 2.24 14.27
N VAL A 363 -1.60 1.51 13.17
CA VAL A 363 -0.41 1.54 12.30
C VAL A 363 -0.75 2.12 10.93
N PHE A 364 0.13 2.97 10.43
CA PHE A 364 0.06 3.59 9.12
C PHE A 364 1.22 3.12 8.25
N LEU A 365 0.92 2.50 7.12
CA LEU A 365 1.86 1.91 6.18
C LEU A 365 1.75 2.58 4.82
N VAL A 366 2.88 2.99 4.25
CA VAL A 366 2.91 3.64 2.92
C VAL A 366 3.98 3.01 2.06
N SER A 367 3.58 2.45 0.92
CA SER A 367 4.50 1.96 -0.10
C SER A 367 5.09 3.12 -0.89
N ILE A 368 6.38 3.03 -1.25
CA ILE A 368 7.10 4.03 -2.05
C ILE A 368 8.40 3.43 -2.64
N ASP A 369 8.92 4.03 -3.71
CA ASP A 369 10.25 3.75 -4.24
C ASP A 369 11.31 4.78 -3.79
N ASP A 370 12.54 4.63 -4.28
CA ASP A 370 13.68 5.51 -3.95
C ASP A 370 13.45 6.99 -4.27
N ARG A 371 12.62 7.31 -5.29
CA ARG A 371 12.49 8.67 -5.83
C ARG A 371 11.96 9.65 -4.81
N GLU A 372 10.86 9.28 -4.17
CA GLU A 372 10.14 10.16 -3.24
C GLU A 372 10.25 9.71 -1.78
N LEU A 373 11.06 8.68 -1.48
CA LEU A 373 11.25 8.13 -0.13
C LEU A 373 11.60 9.22 0.91
N PHE A 374 12.58 10.07 0.60
CA PHE A 374 13.05 11.09 1.55
C PHE A 374 11.99 12.18 1.78
N ILE A 375 11.29 12.57 0.72
CA ILE A 375 10.21 13.56 0.79
C ILE A 375 9.06 13.02 1.61
N LEU A 376 8.63 11.79 1.30
CA LEU A 376 7.56 11.10 2.03
C LEU A 376 7.92 10.92 3.51
N ARG A 377 9.15 10.53 3.81
CA ARG A 377 9.63 10.39 5.19
C ARG A 377 9.52 11.71 5.96
N ASN A 378 9.85 12.84 5.35
CA ASN A 378 9.73 14.16 5.97
C ASN A 378 8.26 14.55 6.20
N ILE A 379 7.36 14.24 5.25
CA ILE A 379 5.92 14.43 5.42
C ILE A 379 5.42 13.62 6.62
N MET A 380 5.77 12.33 6.68
CA MET A 380 5.35 11.44 7.75
C MET A 380 5.90 11.89 9.11
N ASN A 381 7.16 12.31 9.20
CA ASN A 381 7.75 12.87 10.41
C ASN A 381 7.03 14.14 10.87
N THR A 382 6.61 15.00 9.94
CA THR A 382 5.87 16.23 10.26
C THR A 382 4.49 15.91 10.84
N ILE A 383 3.80 14.91 10.26
CA ILE A 383 2.43 14.55 10.65
C ILE A 383 2.41 13.67 11.91
N PHE A 384 3.20 12.59 11.93
CA PHE A 384 3.19 11.58 13.00
C PHE A 384 4.17 11.87 14.12
N LYS A 385 5.17 12.75 13.92
CA LYS A 385 6.37 12.97 14.69
C LYS A 385 7.37 11.79 14.57
N ASN A 386 8.67 12.10 14.72
CA ASN A 386 9.73 11.10 14.54
C ASN A 386 9.72 9.99 15.61
N GLU A 387 9.24 10.29 16.80
CA GLU A 387 9.10 9.34 17.92
C GLU A 387 8.14 8.17 17.60
N ASN A 388 7.17 8.39 16.72
CA ASN A 388 6.17 7.40 16.32
C ASN A 388 6.57 6.60 15.06
N PHE A 389 7.81 6.68 14.65
CA PHE A 389 8.35 5.87 13.56
C PHE A 389 8.63 4.43 14.03
N ILE A 390 8.07 3.45 13.31
CA ILE A 390 8.25 2.04 13.61
C ILE A 390 9.45 1.49 12.82
N SER A 391 9.38 1.54 11.50
CA SER A 391 10.40 0.96 10.61
C SER A 391 10.27 1.47 9.18
N ASN A 392 11.33 1.32 8.42
CA ASN A 392 11.31 1.33 6.97
C ASN A 392 11.48 -0.13 6.51
N PHE A 393 10.38 -0.79 6.12
CA PHE A 393 10.44 -2.12 5.55
C PHE A 393 10.98 -2.06 4.13
N ILE A 394 11.87 -2.97 3.81
CA ILE A 394 12.42 -3.15 2.46
C ILE A 394 11.80 -4.41 1.88
N TRP A 395 10.90 -4.24 0.91
CA TRP A 395 10.34 -5.37 0.18
C TRP A 395 11.21 -5.70 -1.02
N ASN A 396 11.79 -6.89 -1.02
CA ASN A 396 12.52 -7.41 -2.16
C ASN A 396 11.51 -7.89 -3.22
N THR A 397 11.49 -7.22 -4.37
CA THR A 397 10.52 -7.46 -5.46
C THR A 397 10.86 -8.67 -6.33
N GLU A 398 11.95 -9.37 -6.08
CA GLU A 398 12.47 -10.58 -6.76
C GLU A 398 11.98 -10.75 -8.22
N GLY A 399 12.85 -10.54 -9.18
CA GLY A 399 12.58 -10.90 -10.59
C GLY A 399 12.60 -9.75 -11.61
N HIS A 400 12.43 -8.51 -11.26
CA HIS A 400 12.64 -7.40 -12.18
C HIS A 400 14.13 -7.13 -12.34
N THR A 401 14.75 -7.81 -13.30
CA THR A 401 16.11 -7.52 -13.71
C THR A 401 16.08 -6.64 -14.98
N ASP A 402 15.95 -5.33 -14.84
CA ASP A 402 16.24 -4.43 -15.93
C ASP A 402 17.76 -4.45 -16.19
N ASN A 403 18.15 -5.06 -17.27
CA ASN A 403 19.56 -5.24 -17.63
C ASN A 403 20.22 -3.94 -18.15
N GLN A 404 19.49 -2.84 -18.21
CA GLN A 404 19.97 -1.57 -18.78
C GLN A 404 20.74 -0.71 -17.77
N PHE A 405 20.65 -0.99 -16.47
CA PHE A 405 21.33 -0.24 -15.42
C PHE A 405 22.51 -1.01 -14.84
N GLN A 406 23.60 -0.30 -14.53
CA GLN A 406 24.77 -0.87 -13.86
C GLN A 406 24.43 -1.39 -12.45
N VAL A 407 23.52 -0.73 -11.74
CA VAL A 407 22.98 -1.18 -10.45
C VAL A 407 21.50 -1.53 -10.63
N LYS A 408 21.16 -2.77 -10.34
CA LYS A 408 19.79 -3.27 -10.40
C LYS A 408 19.04 -2.94 -9.12
N ILE A 409 17.96 -2.17 -9.24
CA ILE A 409 17.05 -1.90 -8.15
C ILE A 409 16.01 -3.03 -8.14
N ASN A 410 15.98 -3.81 -7.05
CA ASN A 410 15.08 -4.95 -6.89
C ASN A 410 14.30 -4.88 -5.57
N HIS A 411 14.00 -3.67 -5.13
CA HIS A 411 13.27 -3.45 -3.88
C HIS A 411 12.39 -2.21 -3.97
N GLU A 412 11.40 -2.18 -3.11
CA GLU A 412 10.57 -1.03 -2.76
C GLU A 412 10.55 -0.89 -1.25
N TYR A 413 10.04 0.23 -0.77
CA TYR A 413 9.96 0.52 0.66
C TYR A 413 8.52 0.58 1.13
N ILE A 414 8.30 0.21 2.41
CA ILE A 414 7.06 0.50 3.12
C ILE A 414 7.42 1.25 4.39
N LEU A 415 7.12 2.54 4.42
CA LEU A 415 7.27 3.37 5.62
C LEU A 415 6.18 3.02 6.62
N ALA A 416 6.57 2.71 7.85
CA ALA A 416 5.66 2.35 8.92
C ALA A 416 5.75 3.37 10.07
N PHE A 417 4.60 3.92 10.42
CA PHE A 417 4.40 4.80 11.56
C PHE A 417 3.23 4.31 12.40
N CYS A 418 3.21 4.64 13.67
CA CYS A 418 2.03 4.47 14.51
C CYS A 418 1.44 5.84 14.90
N LYS A 419 0.22 5.84 15.41
CA LYS A 419 -0.36 7.06 15.95
C LYS A 419 0.31 7.45 17.26
N ASN A 420 0.52 6.47 18.16
CA ASN A 420 1.22 6.63 19.43
C ASN A 420 2.01 5.35 19.77
N LEU A 421 3.32 5.49 19.91
CA LEU A 421 4.23 4.36 20.16
C LEU A 421 3.98 3.66 21.50
N ASP A 422 3.49 4.40 22.51
CA ASP A 422 3.23 3.85 23.85
C ASP A 422 2.07 2.85 23.89
N PHE A 423 1.16 2.92 22.92
CA PHE A 423 -0.03 2.06 22.85
C PHE A 423 0.07 0.94 21.83
N ILE A 424 1.07 0.98 20.95
CA ILE A 424 1.16 0.02 19.85
C ILE A 424 1.45 -1.40 20.33
N LYS A 425 0.75 -2.37 19.71
CA LYS A 425 1.08 -3.78 19.77
C LYS A 425 1.33 -4.28 18.37
N ILE A 426 2.59 -4.45 18.02
CA ILE A 426 2.95 -5.03 16.72
C ILE A 426 2.61 -6.52 16.75
N GLY A 427 1.81 -6.96 15.79
CA GLY A 427 1.44 -8.37 15.62
C GLY A 427 2.68 -9.24 15.32
N TYR A 428 2.68 -10.44 15.86
CA TYR A 428 3.72 -11.41 15.55
C TYR A 428 3.42 -12.08 14.20
N VAL A 429 4.43 -12.17 13.34
CA VAL A 429 4.30 -12.84 12.04
C VAL A 429 5.37 -13.90 11.87
N VAL A 430 5.04 -14.93 11.14
CA VAL A 430 6.04 -15.92 10.74
C VAL A 430 6.90 -15.30 9.63
N ASP A 431 8.22 -15.33 9.79
CA ASP A 431 9.15 -14.91 8.75
C ASP A 431 8.97 -15.82 7.52
N PRO A 432 8.56 -15.31 6.35
CA PRO A 432 8.33 -16.11 5.15
C PRO A 432 9.62 -16.71 4.56
N ASN A 433 10.79 -16.30 5.06
CA ASN A 433 12.07 -16.87 4.68
C ASN A 433 12.43 -18.13 5.47
N ILE A 434 11.60 -18.54 6.43
CA ILE A 434 11.85 -19.75 7.20
C ILE A 434 11.50 -20.97 6.35
N ARG A 435 12.46 -21.86 6.20
CA ARG A 435 12.24 -23.15 5.52
C ARG A 435 11.17 -23.96 6.25
N GLU A 436 10.38 -24.73 5.51
CA GLU A 436 9.29 -25.57 6.06
C GLU A 436 9.78 -26.55 7.13
N GLU A 437 11.03 -27.02 7.00
CA GLU A 437 11.63 -27.95 7.99
C GLU A 437 12.12 -27.24 9.26
N SER A 438 12.01 -25.92 9.35
CA SER A 438 12.50 -25.17 10.51
C SER A 438 11.71 -25.51 11.78
N ASN A 439 12.42 -25.71 12.88
CA ASN A 439 11.81 -25.91 14.21
C ASN A 439 10.91 -24.75 14.65
N LEU A 440 10.94 -23.62 13.95
CA LEU A 440 10.07 -22.45 14.22
C LEU A 440 8.60 -22.71 13.91
N TRP A 441 8.32 -23.60 12.96
CA TRP A 441 6.95 -24.06 12.65
C TRP A 441 6.39 -25.03 13.70
N LYS A 442 7.26 -25.60 14.54
CA LYS A 442 6.88 -26.59 15.57
C LYS A 442 6.26 -25.95 16.82
N GLY A 443 6.17 -24.62 16.90
CA GLY A 443 5.62 -23.93 18.07
C GLY A 443 6.51 -23.99 19.32
N TYR A 444 7.77 -24.42 19.18
CA TYR A 444 8.75 -24.46 20.25
C TYR A 444 10.18 -24.16 19.78
N ALA A 445 11.00 -23.67 20.70
CA ALA A 445 12.45 -23.58 20.50
C ALA A 445 13.14 -24.68 21.26
N GLU A 446 14.09 -25.33 20.61
CA GLU A 446 14.85 -26.45 21.17
C GLU A 446 16.33 -26.24 20.89
N ASN A 447 17.14 -26.19 21.95
CA ASN A 447 18.59 -25.99 21.85
C ASN A 447 19.33 -26.70 22.98
N SER A 448 20.57 -27.10 22.72
CA SER A 448 21.48 -27.51 23.77
C SER A 448 21.81 -26.35 24.69
N ILE A 449 21.87 -26.61 26.00
CA ILE A 449 22.37 -25.64 27.00
C ILE A 449 23.88 -25.63 27.11
N THR A 450 24.58 -26.56 26.46
CA THR A 450 26.03 -26.58 26.41
C THR A 450 26.57 -25.39 25.63
N LYS A 451 27.17 -24.41 26.30
CA LYS A 451 27.69 -23.19 25.69
C LYS A 451 29.00 -22.79 26.34
N ASN A 452 30.11 -23.22 25.72
CA ASN A 452 31.44 -22.92 26.19
C ASN A 452 31.94 -21.55 25.70
N GLY A 453 32.51 -20.76 26.56
CA GLY A 453 33.05 -19.44 26.23
C GLY A 453 33.32 -18.58 27.48
N PRO A 454 33.93 -17.38 27.32
CA PRO A 454 34.32 -16.53 28.43
C PRO A 454 33.14 -16.14 29.36
N VAL A 455 31.93 -16.01 28.80
CA VAL A 455 30.73 -15.66 29.55
C VAL A 455 30.08 -16.83 30.28
N ASN A 456 30.44 -18.06 29.90
CA ASN A 456 29.93 -19.30 30.48
C ASN A 456 31.09 -20.14 31.00
N PRO A 457 31.69 -19.79 32.15
CA PRO A 457 32.76 -20.60 32.74
C PRO A 457 32.26 -22.01 33.03
N PRO A 458 33.10 -23.03 32.82
CA PRO A 458 32.67 -24.40 32.98
C PRO A 458 32.41 -24.70 34.46
N SER A 459 31.37 -25.45 34.71
CA SER A 459 30.98 -25.90 36.04
C SER A 459 30.36 -27.29 35.96
N GLU A 460 30.38 -27.98 37.10
CA GLU A 460 29.74 -29.25 37.26
C GLU A 460 28.24 -29.11 37.49
N VAL A 461 27.45 -29.95 36.84
CA VAL A 461 26.02 -30.11 37.05
C VAL A 461 25.74 -31.56 37.43
N ILE A 462 24.92 -31.72 38.47
CA ILE A 462 24.47 -33.04 38.94
C ILE A 462 23.05 -33.25 38.40
N LEU A 463 22.90 -34.27 37.55
CA LEU A 463 21.60 -34.72 37.08
C LEU A 463 21.11 -35.86 37.95
N PRO A 464 20.01 -35.70 38.71
CA PRO A 464 19.52 -36.72 39.63
C PRO A 464 18.78 -37.84 38.90
N VAL A 465 18.58 -38.95 39.62
CA VAL A 465 17.74 -40.04 39.17
C VAL A 465 16.36 -39.56 38.75
N GLY A 466 15.83 -40.05 37.64
CA GLY A 466 14.53 -39.66 37.10
C GLY A 466 14.58 -38.49 36.13
N PHE A 467 15.76 -37.86 35.89
CA PHE A 467 15.86 -36.77 34.92
C PHE A 467 15.37 -37.21 33.54
N PRO A 468 14.52 -36.40 32.86
CA PRO A 468 13.89 -36.78 31.58
C PRO A 468 14.90 -37.00 30.48
N CYS A 469 14.64 -38.00 29.62
CA CYS A 469 15.51 -38.36 28.50
C CYS A 469 14.62 -38.58 27.25
N GLU A 470 15.13 -38.17 26.09
CA GLU A 470 14.47 -38.37 24.79
C GLU A 470 14.52 -39.86 24.36
N ILE A 471 15.61 -40.52 24.65
CA ILE A 471 15.86 -41.92 24.29
C ILE A 471 15.35 -42.85 25.36
N LYS A 472 14.80 -44.00 24.93
CA LYS A 472 14.23 -45.00 25.84
C LYS A 472 15.29 -45.73 26.65
N GLU A 473 16.38 -46.13 26.01
CA GLU A 473 17.48 -46.86 26.66
C GLU A 473 18.82 -46.41 26.06
N ALA A 474 19.78 -46.08 26.91
CA ALA A 474 21.16 -45.79 26.53
C ALA A 474 22.11 -45.94 27.72
N GLN A 475 23.37 -46.21 27.41
CA GLN A 475 24.44 -46.23 28.38
C GLN A 475 25.64 -45.47 27.78
N PHE A 476 26.20 -44.55 28.55
CA PHE A 476 27.39 -43.82 28.18
C PHE A 476 28.44 -43.95 29.26
N GLU A 477 29.66 -44.31 28.86
CA GLU A 477 30.79 -44.41 29.77
C GLU A 477 31.29 -43.01 30.15
N PRO A 478 32.02 -42.86 31.29
CA PRO A 478 32.68 -41.63 31.66
C PRO A 478 33.61 -41.14 30.58
N THR A 479 33.66 -39.82 30.36
CA THR A 479 34.55 -39.21 29.36
C THR A 479 35.98 -39.31 29.89
N ASN A 480 36.88 -39.88 29.09
CA ASN A 480 38.29 -39.95 29.46
C ASN A 480 38.96 -38.59 29.34
N CYS A 481 39.15 -37.91 30.47
CA CYS A 481 39.76 -36.57 30.54
C CYS A 481 41.10 -36.65 31.28
N PRO A 482 42.24 -36.39 30.62
CA PRO A 482 43.54 -36.28 31.28
C PRO A 482 43.56 -35.12 32.32
N LYS A 483 44.32 -35.26 33.39
CA LYS A 483 44.46 -34.20 34.42
C LYS A 483 44.92 -32.88 33.84
N ASP A 484 45.76 -32.89 32.82
CA ASP A 484 46.25 -31.65 32.21
C ASP A 484 45.16 -30.91 31.35
N PHE A 485 44.12 -31.60 30.95
CA PHE A 485 42.96 -30.99 30.30
C PHE A 485 42.27 -29.97 31.24
N PHE A 486 42.04 -30.32 32.51
CA PHE A 486 41.45 -29.43 33.50
C PHE A 486 42.37 -28.26 33.86
N LYS A 487 43.71 -28.52 33.96
CA LYS A 487 44.70 -27.47 34.18
C LYS A 487 44.72 -26.42 33.07
N ASP A 488 44.59 -26.85 31.80
CA ASP A 488 44.54 -25.91 30.66
C ASP A 488 43.25 -25.10 30.67
N ILE A 489 42.12 -25.68 31.09
CA ILE A 489 40.85 -24.94 31.29
C ILE A 489 40.97 -23.92 32.40
N GLU A 490 41.56 -24.30 33.54
CA GLU A 490 41.74 -23.34 34.69
C GLU A 490 42.60 -22.14 34.30
N LYS A 491 43.62 -22.32 33.43
CA LYS A 491 44.44 -21.21 32.95
C LYS A 491 43.69 -20.22 32.04
N ILE A 492 42.78 -20.73 31.22
CA ILE A 492 42.04 -19.93 30.21
C ILE A 492 40.70 -19.42 30.79
N GLY A 493 40.12 -20.15 31.74
CA GLY A 493 38.84 -19.84 32.37
C GLY A 493 37.62 -20.43 31.67
N TYR A 494 37.78 -21.04 30.49
CA TYR A 494 36.68 -21.67 29.75
C TYR A 494 37.18 -22.76 28.79
N ILE A 495 36.27 -23.61 28.33
CA ILE A 495 36.57 -24.69 27.39
C ILE A 495 36.64 -24.14 25.98
N THR A 496 37.80 -24.32 25.28
CA THR A 496 37.97 -23.93 23.88
C THR A 496 37.96 -25.16 22.96
N ARG A 497 37.68 -24.96 21.67
CA ARG A 497 37.78 -26.02 20.65
C ARG A 497 39.20 -26.54 20.48
N GLU A 498 40.19 -25.73 20.75
CA GLU A 498 41.61 -26.11 20.66
C GLU A 498 41.95 -27.07 21.79
N ILE A 499 41.52 -26.82 23.02
CA ILE A 499 41.74 -27.70 24.18
C ILE A 499 41.04 -29.03 23.95
N THR A 500 39.76 -29.03 23.51
CA THR A 500 39.04 -30.29 23.27
C THR A 500 39.68 -31.12 22.16
N LYS A 501 40.15 -30.51 21.08
CA LYS A 501 40.89 -31.18 20.01
C LYS A 501 42.24 -31.73 20.48
N LYS A 502 43.01 -30.94 21.28
CA LYS A 502 44.31 -31.35 21.82
C LYS A 502 44.23 -32.63 22.63
N TYR A 503 43.16 -32.78 23.41
CA TYR A 503 42.97 -33.91 24.31
C TYR A 503 41.97 -34.96 23.78
N ASN A 504 41.42 -34.77 22.57
CA ASN A 504 40.36 -35.60 21.96
C ASN A 504 39.18 -35.84 22.92
N VAL A 505 38.64 -34.74 23.48
CA VAL A 505 37.54 -34.77 24.45
C VAL A 505 36.28 -34.20 23.85
N ASP A 506 35.20 -34.98 23.91
CA ASP A 506 33.85 -34.55 23.51
C ASP A 506 33.09 -34.04 24.72
N TYR A 507 32.17 -33.09 24.48
CA TYR A 507 31.30 -32.56 25.56
C TYR A 507 29.81 -32.76 25.26
N PRO A 508 29.01 -32.71 26.38
CA PRO A 508 29.42 -32.46 27.76
C PRO A 508 30.28 -33.58 28.33
N ILE A 509 31.21 -33.18 29.20
CA ILE A 509 32.12 -34.16 29.84
C ILE A 509 31.33 -34.90 30.91
N ARG A 510 31.24 -36.22 30.79
CA ARG A 510 30.59 -37.07 31.78
C ARG A 510 31.66 -37.51 32.79
N LEU A 511 31.48 -37.16 34.05
CA LEU A 511 32.45 -37.47 35.14
C LEU A 511 32.20 -38.86 35.73
N ASN A 512 31.03 -39.45 35.51
CA ASN A 512 30.70 -40.82 35.88
C ASN A 512 29.78 -41.43 34.78
N LYS A 513 29.48 -42.69 34.92
CA LYS A 513 28.62 -43.44 34.00
C LYS A 513 27.21 -42.85 33.93
N MET A 514 26.63 -42.74 32.75
CA MET A 514 25.25 -42.31 32.52
C MET A 514 24.44 -43.52 32.02
N VAL A 515 23.36 -43.86 32.71
CA VAL A 515 22.48 -45.01 32.37
C VAL A 515 21.05 -44.49 32.26
N ILE A 516 20.45 -44.69 31.11
CA ILE A 516 19.09 -44.29 30.79
C ILE A 516 18.25 -45.54 30.55
N ASN A 517 17.08 -45.61 31.16
CA ASN A 517 16.08 -46.62 30.89
C ASN A 517 14.68 -45.99 31.10
N ASP A 518 13.71 -46.42 30.27
CA ASP A 518 12.36 -45.92 30.26
C ASP A 518 12.24 -44.41 30.21
N ASN A 519 13.02 -43.79 29.31
CA ASN A 519 13.11 -42.31 29.12
C ASN A 519 13.53 -41.52 30.35
N LYS A 520 14.22 -42.15 31.31
CA LYS A 520 14.69 -41.54 32.57
C LYS A 520 16.10 -41.95 32.91
N LEU A 521 16.81 -41.03 33.58
CA LEU A 521 18.14 -41.36 34.12
C LEU A 521 17.97 -42.29 35.33
N LEU A 522 18.66 -43.45 35.31
CA LEU A 522 18.62 -44.47 36.39
C LEU A 522 19.55 -44.20 37.53
N ILE A 523 20.68 -43.57 37.25
CA ILE A 523 21.70 -43.26 38.27
C ILE A 523 22.09 -41.80 38.16
N THR A 524 22.41 -41.17 39.31
CA THR A 524 22.89 -39.79 39.30
C THR A 524 24.10 -39.62 38.41
N CYS A 525 24.02 -38.68 37.46
CA CYS A 525 25.10 -38.38 36.54
C CYS A 525 25.68 -36.99 36.81
N ARG A 526 27.03 -36.90 36.81
CA ARG A 526 27.78 -35.64 36.95
C ARG A 526 28.32 -35.26 35.56
N VAL A 527 27.97 -34.08 35.09
CA VAL A 527 28.41 -33.55 33.80
C VAL A 527 29.12 -32.21 33.99
N TYR A 528 30.12 -31.94 33.17
CA TYR A 528 30.94 -30.74 33.28
C TYR A 528 31.02 -30.05 31.94
N SER A 529 30.65 -28.77 31.87
CA SER A 529 30.69 -27.92 30.68
C SER A 529 30.46 -26.45 31.02
N GLY A 530 30.60 -25.56 30.04
CA GLY A 530 29.99 -24.23 30.12
C GLY A 530 28.50 -24.29 29.80
N TRP A 531 27.68 -23.60 30.53
CA TRP A 531 26.22 -23.73 30.45
C TRP A 531 25.49 -22.42 30.17
N ALA A 532 24.58 -22.44 29.21
CA ALA A 532 23.52 -21.45 29.11
C ALA A 532 22.33 -21.90 29.96
N ASN A 533 21.55 -20.97 30.48
CA ASN A 533 20.33 -21.27 31.27
C ASN A 533 20.53 -22.18 32.50
N LEU A 534 21.72 -22.17 33.11
CA LEU A 534 22.05 -23.04 34.23
C LEU A 534 21.09 -22.88 35.41
N ASN A 535 20.70 -21.64 35.74
CA ASN A 535 19.79 -21.36 36.86
C ASN A 535 18.41 -21.99 36.62
N LYS A 536 17.88 -21.89 35.38
CA LYS A 536 16.61 -22.52 35.01
C LYS A 536 16.69 -24.05 35.03
N LEU A 537 17.83 -24.64 34.65
CA LEU A 537 18.02 -26.09 34.78
C LEU A 537 17.98 -26.52 36.27
N LYS A 538 18.61 -25.76 37.15
CA LYS A 538 18.57 -26.06 38.62
C LYS A 538 17.16 -25.95 39.16
N GLU A 539 16.43 -24.89 38.82
CA GLU A 539 15.04 -24.70 39.17
C GLU A 539 14.15 -25.84 38.67
N PHE A 540 14.33 -26.29 37.42
CA PHE A 540 13.62 -27.44 36.83
C PHE A 540 13.88 -28.73 37.63
N ILE A 541 15.14 -28.96 38.07
CA ILE A 541 15.51 -30.12 38.86
C ILE A 541 14.85 -30.01 40.25
N GLU A 542 14.89 -28.84 40.90
CA GLU A 542 14.28 -28.57 42.20
C GLU A 542 12.75 -28.68 42.17
N ASN A 543 12.13 -28.37 41.00
CA ASN A 543 10.70 -28.51 40.74
C ASN A 543 10.28 -29.93 40.33
N ASN A 544 11.09 -30.97 40.66
CA ASN A 544 10.79 -32.36 40.34
C ASN A 544 10.50 -32.61 38.85
N PHE A 545 11.20 -31.92 37.96
CA PHE A 545 11.10 -32.03 36.50
C PHE A 545 9.74 -31.60 35.92
N GLN A 546 8.96 -30.83 36.67
CA GLN A 546 7.73 -30.20 36.16
C GLN A 546 8.13 -29.00 35.29
N PRO A 547 7.36 -28.73 34.22
CA PRO A 547 7.59 -27.57 33.36
C PRO A 547 7.68 -26.29 34.18
N LEU A 548 8.65 -25.40 33.81
CA LEU A 548 8.74 -24.07 34.36
C LEU A 548 7.85 -23.13 33.56
N GLU A 549 6.92 -22.45 34.22
CA GLU A 549 6.03 -21.48 33.59
C GLU A 549 6.75 -20.15 33.38
N GLU A 550 6.74 -19.63 32.16
CA GLU A 550 7.20 -18.29 31.82
C GLU A 550 6.11 -17.54 31.04
N GLU A 551 6.21 -16.20 30.96
CA GLU A 551 5.25 -15.37 30.24
C GLU A 551 5.04 -15.81 28.78
N ASP A 552 6.09 -16.38 28.15
CA ASP A 552 6.11 -16.80 26.75
C ASP A 552 5.91 -18.30 26.53
N GLY A 553 5.54 -19.08 27.56
CA GLY A 553 5.32 -20.53 27.49
C GLY A 553 6.24 -21.36 28.36
N ASN A 554 5.94 -22.63 28.49
CA ASN A 554 6.61 -23.56 29.40
C ASN A 554 8.01 -23.95 28.92
N ILE A 555 8.93 -24.14 29.86
CA ILE A 555 10.29 -24.65 29.63
C ILE A 555 10.44 -26.01 30.28
N ILE A 556 10.96 -26.96 29.54
CA ILE A 556 11.38 -28.28 30.03
C ILE A 556 12.84 -28.55 29.63
N PHE A 557 13.51 -29.37 30.43
CA PHE A 557 14.87 -29.84 30.12
C PHE A 557 14.86 -31.36 30.01
N TYR A 558 15.73 -31.90 29.13
CA TYR A 558 15.88 -33.32 28.91
C TYR A 558 17.24 -33.66 28.34
N LEU A 559 17.63 -34.95 28.42
CA LEU A 559 18.81 -35.48 27.73
C LEU A 559 18.43 -35.94 26.33
N SER A 560 19.17 -35.46 25.33
CA SER A 560 19.03 -35.92 23.95
C SER A 560 19.58 -37.32 23.75
N GLU A 561 19.38 -37.91 22.54
CA GLU A 561 19.94 -39.20 22.14
C GLU A 561 21.44 -39.35 22.35
N LYS A 562 22.18 -38.24 22.35
CA LYS A 562 23.63 -38.18 22.58
C LYS A 562 24.05 -37.92 24.04
N GLY A 563 23.10 -37.90 24.94
CA GLY A 563 23.34 -37.60 26.35
C GLY A 563 23.74 -36.12 26.60
N VAL A 564 23.31 -35.20 25.74
CA VAL A 564 23.50 -33.74 25.87
C VAL A 564 22.25 -33.14 26.46
N ILE A 565 22.39 -32.17 27.38
CA ILE A 565 21.25 -31.51 27.98
C ILE A 565 20.66 -30.48 26.99
N TYR A 566 19.41 -30.64 26.64
CA TYR A 566 18.61 -29.72 25.85
C TYR A 566 17.54 -29.08 26.68
N TYR A 567 17.13 -27.87 26.30
CA TYR A 567 15.87 -27.32 26.74
C TYR A 567 14.90 -27.20 25.55
N LYS A 568 13.63 -27.35 25.84
CA LYS A 568 12.51 -27.11 24.94
C LYS A 568 11.63 -26.05 25.57
N LYS A 569 11.52 -24.88 24.91
CA LYS A 569 10.67 -23.80 25.33
C LYS A 569 9.49 -23.70 24.39
N GLU A 570 8.28 -23.83 24.88
CA GLU A 570 7.08 -23.51 24.14
C GLU A 570 7.12 -22.03 23.73
N ARG A 571 6.72 -21.78 22.52
CA ARG A 571 6.56 -20.43 21.99
C ARG A 571 5.14 -20.28 21.55
N HIS A 572 4.35 -19.54 22.30
CA HIS A 572 2.99 -19.19 21.90
C HIS A 572 2.99 -18.11 20.80
N LYS A 573 4.13 -17.45 20.54
CA LYS A 573 4.24 -16.34 19.61
C LYS A 573 5.42 -16.57 18.65
N THR A 574 5.11 -16.45 17.39
CA THR A 574 6.07 -16.45 16.29
C THR A 574 6.93 -15.18 16.31
N ARG A 575 8.04 -15.18 15.62
CA ARG A 575 9.14 -14.21 15.71
C ARG A 575 8.77 -12.73 15.61
N ASN A 576 9.70 -11.88 16.08
CA ASN A 576 9.72 -10.46 15.78
C ASN A 576 9.67 -10.21 14.27
N VAL A 577 8.97 -9.15 13.89
CA VAL A 577 8.86 -8.66 12.52
C VAL A 577 10.24 -8.27 11.99
N LEU A 578 10.60 -8.75 10.81
CA LEU A 578 11.84 -8.37 10.13
C LEU A 578 11.61 -7.15 9.23
N SER A 579 12.58 -6.25 9.17
CA SER A 579 12.51 -5.06 8.32
C SER A 579 12.82 -5.34 6.84
N VAL A 580 13.43 -6.49 6.51
CA VAL A 580 13.69 -6.90 5.12
C VAL A 580 12.76 -8.05 4.76
N LEU A 581 11.83 -7.78 3.85
CA LEU A 581 10.78 -8.70 3.44
C LEU A 581 11.18 -9.41 2.14
N ARG A 582 11.41 -10.71 2.23
CA ARG A 582 11.74 -11.59 1.08
C ARG A 582 10.63 -12.63 0.93
N ASN A 583 10.54 -13.25 -0.25
CA ASN A 583 9.53 -14.28 -0.56
C ASN A 583 8.07 -13.83 -0.36
N MET A 584 7.82 -12.52 -0.56
CA MET A 584 6.48 -11.92 -0.45
C MET A 584 5.72 -11.93 -1.79
N SER A 585 6.08 -12.83 -2.70
CA SER A 585 5.56 -12.85 -4.06
C SER A 585 5.94 -11.60 -4.87
N THR A 586 5.49 -11.51 -6.12
CA THR A 586 5.83 -10.43 -7.05
C THR A 586 4.58 -9.82 -7.68
N THR A 587 4.71 -8.58 -8.14
CA THR A 587 3.67 -7.89 -8.93
C THR A 587 3.25 -8.71 -10.16
N GLU A 588 4.21 -9.37 -10.83
CA GLU A 588 3.95 -10.19 -12.01
C GLU A 588 3.09 -11.43 -11.68
N LYS A 589 3.40 -12.14 -10.59
CA LYS A 589 2.58 -13.29 -10.14
C LYS A 589 1.16 -12.83 -9.81
N MET A 590 1.00 -11.69 -9.13
CA MET A 590 -0.31 -11.15 -8.81
C MET A 590 -1.08 -10.71 -10.07
N ARG A 591 -0.39 -10.12 -11.06
CA ARG A 591 -0.98 -9.79 -12.36
C ARG A 591 -1.48 -11.05 -13.07
N SER A 592 -0.67 -12.10 -13.13
CA SER A 592 -1.08 -13.39 -13.70
C SER A 592 -2.29 -13.99 -12.98
N GLU A 593 -2.37 -13.88 -11.65
CA GLU A 593 -3.55 -14.31 -10.88
C GLU A 593 -4.81 -13.53 -11.28
N LEU A 594 -4.70 -12.20 -11.46
CA LEU A 594 -5.82 -11.38 -11.94
C LEU A 594 -6.23 -11.75 -13.38
N GLU A 595 -5.27 -12.01 -14.27
CA GLU A 595 -5.54 -12.45 -15.63
C GLU A 595 -6.30 -13.79 -15.67
N HIS A 596 -5.98 -14.72 -14.77
CA HIS A 596 -6.76 -15.98 -14.62
C HIS A 596 -8.20 -15.72 -14.14
N MET A 597 -8.43 -14.59 -13.47
CA MET A 597 -9.76 -14.14 -13.08
C MET A 597 -10.43 -13.30 -14.20
N ASP A 598 -9.88 -13.20 -15.40
CA ASP A 598 -10.29 -12.29 -16.48
C ASP A 598 -10.30 -10.81 -16.07
N LEU A 599 -9.37 -10.42 -15.19
CA LEU A 599 -9.20 -9.05 -14.69
C LEU A 599 -7.86 -8.49 -15.14
N ILE A 600 -7.87 -7.30 -15.69
CA ILE A 600 -6.64 -6.65 -16.22
C ILE A 600 -6.27 -5.49 -15.32
N TYR A 601 -5.07 -5.57 -14.72
CA TYR A 601 -4.46 -4.48 -13.95
C TYR A 601 -2.94 -4.58 -14.03
N SER A 602 -2.25 -3.49 -14.33
CA SER A 602 -0.82 -3.51 -14.70
C SER A 602 0.12 -3.80 -13.54
N TYR A 603 -0.09 -3.17 -12.37
CA TYR A 603 0.84 -3.19 -11.24
C TYR A 603 0.15 -3.53 -9.91
N PRO A 604 -0.47 -4.71 -9.75
CA PRO A 604 -1.10 -5.08 -8.49
C PRO A 604 -0.05 -5.43 -7.45
N LYS A 605 -0.17 -4.91 -6.22
CA LYS A 605 0.67 -5.38 -5.11
C LYS A 605 0.37 -6.84 -4.78
N PRO A 606 1.37 -7.65 -4.38
CA PRO A 606 1.16 -9.04 -4.01
C PRO A 606 0.30 -9.17 -2.76
N LYS A 607 -0.63 -10.12 -2.76
CA LYS A 607 -1.49 -10.37 -1.59
C LYS A 607 -0.72 -10.90 -0.38
N GLU A 608 0.35 -11.67 -0.60
CA GLU A 608 1.22 -12.18 0.46
C GLU A 608 1.90 -11.06 1.24
N LEU A 609 2.36 -10.02 0.53
CA LEU A 609 2.89 -8.81 1.15
C LEU A 609 1.83 -8.13 2.02
N LEU A 610 0.62 -7.95 1.48
CA LEU A 610 -0.46 -7.30 2.22
C LEU A 610 -0.94 -8.13 3.41
N LYS A 611 -1.05 -9.45 3.29
CA LYS A 611 -1.35 -10.33 4.43
C LYS A 611 -0.33 -10.14 5.56
N TYR A 612 0.96 -10.08 5.22
CA TYR A 612 2.02 -9.85 6.19
C TYR A 612 1.88 -8.48 6.88
N LEU A 613 1.74 -7.40 6.09
CA LEU A 613 1.63 -6.04 6.61
C LEU A 613 0.36 -5.83 7.45
N ILE A 614 -0.76 -6.43 7.06
CA ILE A 614 -2.01 -6.40 7.82
C ILE A 614 -1.84 -7.09 9.18
N LYS A 615 -1.22 -8.27 9.21
CA LYS A 615 -0.93 -8.98 10.48
C LYS A 615 -0.07 -8.14 11.41
N VAL A 616 0.96 -7.48 10.86
CA VAL A 616 1.83 -6.55 11.62
C VAL A 616 1.04 -5.40 12.23
N GLY A 617 0.11 -4.82 11.45
CA GLY A 617 -0.57 -3.58 11.82
C GLY A 617 -1.87 -3.77 12.62
N THR A 618 -2.47 -4.98 12.65
CA THR A 618 -3.81 -5.16 13.24
C THR A 618 -3.85 -6.06 14.45
N ASP A 619 -2.77 -6.78 14.77
CA ASP A 619 -2.83 -7.89 15.73
C ASP A 619 -4.02 -8.83 15.44
N TYR A 620 -4.26 -9.11 14.13
CA TYR A 620 -5.28 -10.01 13.55
C TYR A 620 -6.74 -9.58 13.71
N ARG A 621 -7.03 -8.36 14.13
CA ARG A 621 -8.38 -7.82 14.33
C ARG A 621 -8.47 -6.34 13.95
N GLY A 622 -9.70 -5.87 13.75
CA GLY A 622 -10.00 -4.45 13.51
C GLY A 622 -10.23 -4.11 12.04
N ILE A 623 -10.26 -2.82 11.74
CA ILE A 623 -10.58 -2.31 10.42
C ILE A 623 -9.30 -1.88 9.71
N VAL A 624 -9.13 -2.35 8.47
CA VAL A 624 -8.05 -1.96 7.56
C VAL A 624 -8.60 -0.98 6.53
N LEU A 625 -7.99 0.17 6.41
CA LEU A 625 -8.36 1.20 5.44
C LEU A 625 -7.28 1.30 4.34
N ASP A 626 -7.72 1.24 3.08
CA ASP A 626 -6.89 1.51 1.92
C ASP A 626 -7.60 2.51 1.01
N TYR A 627 -7.10 3.74 0.98
CA TYR A 627 -7.70 4.81 0.19
C TYR A 627 -6.93 5.16 -1.09
N PHE A 628 -6.01 4.27 -1.49
CA PHE A 628 -5.43 4.14 -2.82
C PHE A 628 -5.56 2.68 -3.27
N ALA A 629 -6.81 2.17 -3.28
CA ALA A 629 -7.09 0.74 -3.34
C ALA A 629 -6.62 0.04 -4.63
N GLY A 630 -6.44 0.78 -5.72
CA GLY A 630 -5.89 0.26 -6.96
C GLY A 630 -6.66 -0.94 -7.49
N SER A 631 -6.04 -2.11 -7.46
CA SER A 631 -6.67 -3.36 -7.88
C SER A 631 -7.51 -4.06 -6.80
N GLY A 632 -7.54 -3.55 -5.56
CA GLY A 632 -8.27 -4.15 -4.43
C GLY A 632 -7.58 -5.35 -3.77
N THR A 633 -6.26 -5.43 -3.85
CA THR A 633 -5.49 -6.55 -3.25
C THR A 633 -5.66 -6.62 -1.73
N THR A 634 -5.81 -5.48 -1.06
CA THR A 634 -6.06 -5.40 0.38
C THR A 634 -7.31 -6.16 0.80
N ALA A 635 -8.41 -6.01 0.06
CA ALA A 635 -9.64 -6.77 0.34
C ALA A 635 -9.46 -8.28 0.11
N GLN A 636 -8.82 -8.69 -1.01
CA GLN A 636 -8.56 -10.10 -1.26
C GLN A 636 -7.71 -10.74 -0.14
N ALA A 637 -6.66 -10.04 0.29
CA ALA A 637 -5.81 -10.51 1.37
C ALA A 637 -6.63 -10.77 2.65
N ILE A 638 -7.52 -9.84 3.01
CA ILE A 638 -8.37 -9.96 4.21
C ILE A 638 -9.40 -11.10 4.06
N ILE A 639 -10.06 -11.20 2.92
CA ILE A 639 -11.04 -12.28 2.64
C ILE A 639 -10.36 -13.65 2.75
N GLU A 640 -9.19 -13.83 2.16
CA GLU A 640 -8.43 -15.09 2.24
C GLU A 640 -7.96 -15.38 3.66
N MET A 641 -7.43 -14.38 4.40
CA MET A 641 -7.03 -14.55 5.80
C MET A 641 -8.20 -14.97 6.69
N LYS A 642 -9.39 -14.38 6.48
CA LYS A 642 -10.60 -14.72 7.22
C LYS A 642 -11.06 -16.14 6.91
N ARG A 643 -11.09 -16.53 5.64
CA ARG A 643 -11.43 -17.89 5.20
C ARG A 643 -10.50 -18.94 5.83
N ASN A 644 -9.21 -18.64 5.87
CA ASN A 644 -8.21 -19.51 6.49
C ASN A 644 -8.21 -19.46 8.03
N LYS A 645 -9.12 -18.68 8.65
CA LYS A 645 -9.17 -18.43 10.10
C LYS A 645 -7.86 -17.84 10.66
N GLU A 646 -7.12 -17.11 9.81
CA GLU A 646 -5.85 -16.48 10.19
C GLU A 646 -6.06 -15.13 10.86
N ALA A 647 -7.11 -14.40 10.48
CA ALA A 647 -7.44 -13.08 11.05
C ALA A 647 -8.93 -12.78 10.90
N ASN A 648 -9.46 -11.90 11.74
CA ASN A 648 -10.84 -11.41 11.68
C ASN A 648 -10.82 -9.88 11.51
N CYS A 649 -10.37 -9.42 10.35
CA CYS A 649 -10.34 -8.00 9.98
C CYS A 649 -11.51 -7.65 9.06
N LYS A 650 -12.00 -6.40 9.17
CA LYS A 650 -12.87 -5.75 8.19
C LYS A 650 -12.04 -4.80 7.32
N TYR A 651 -12.56 -4.42 6.15
CA TYR A 651 -11.83 -3.52 5.26
C TYR A 651 -12.67 -2.35 4.74
N ILE A 652 -12.00 -1.24 4.46
CA ILE A 652 -12.58 -0.08 3.75
C ILE A 652 -11.64 0.24 2.58
N LEU A 653 -12.16 0.20 1.36
CA LEU A 653 -11.42 0.54 0.15
C LEU A 653 -12.01 1.78 -0.50
N ILE A 654 -11.14 2.70 -0.89
CA ILE A 654 -11.55 3.91 -1.62
C ILE A 654 -10.79 3.95 -2.95
N GLU A 655 -11.54 4.12 -4.04
CA GLU A 655 -10.99 4.25 -5.38
C GLU A 655 -11.92 5.10 -6.25
N GLN A 656 -11.34 6.01 -7.04
CA GLN A 656 -12.13 6.90 -7.91
C GLN A 656 -12.24 6.41 -9.35
N ALA A 657 -11.23 5.68 -9.83
CA ALA A 657 -11.08 5.34 -11.24
C ALA A 657 -12.04 4.25 -11.71
N GLU A 658 -12.13 4.06 -13.02
CA GLU A 658 -13.02 3.07 -13.65
C GLU A 658 -12.70 1.61 -13.25
N HIS A 659 -11.49 1.33 -12.83
CA HIS A 659 -11.12 -0.01 -12.35
C HIS A 659 -11.81 -0.39 -11.04
N PHE A 660 -12.42 0.56 -10.31
CA PHE A 660 -13.34 0.24 -9.21
C PHE A 660 -14.43 -0.75 -9.67
N ASN A 661 -15.11 -0.43 -10.78
CA ASN A 661 -16.17 -1.29 -11.32
C ASN A 661 -15.64 -2.46 -12.15
N LYS A 662 -14.49 -2.28 -12.84
CA LYS A 662 -13.97 -3.27 -13.77
C LYS A 662 -13.06 -4.31 -13.13
N VAL A 663 -12.44 -3.98 -12.00
CA VAL A 663 -11.45 -4.83 -11.32
C VAL A 663 -11.84 -5.11 -9.88
N ILE A 664 -12.03 -4.09 -9.02
CA ILE A 664 -12.24 -4.26 -7.58
C ILE A 664 -13.52 -5.06 -7.30
N LEU A 665 -14.67 -4.60 -7.78
CA LEU A 665 -15.95 -5.26 -7.56
C LEU A 665 -15.97 -6.72 -8.07
N PRO A 666 -15.59 -7.00 -9.33
CA PRO A 666 -15.52 -8.37 -9.82
C PRO A 666 -14.54 -9.24 -9.03
N ARG A 667 -13.38 -8.70 -8.66
CA ARG A 667 -12.38 -9.41 -7.86
C ARG A 667 -12.93 -9.87 -6.52
N ILE A 668 -13.58 -8.96 -5.79
CA ILE A 668 -14.16 -9.28 -4.48
C ILE A 668 -15.27 -10.30 -4.61
N LYS A 669 -16.19 -10.14 -5.59
CA LYS A 669 -17.26 -11.10 -5.84
C LYS A 669 -16.74 -12.50 -6.19
N LYS A 670 -15.68 -12.59 -7.00
CA LYS A 670 -15.04 -13.88 -7.37
C LYS A 670 -14.36 -14.55 -6.17
N ASN A 671 -13.69 -13.77 -5.33
CA ASN A 671 -13.00 -14.32 -4.15
C ASN A 671 -13.94 -14.85 -3.06
N ASN A 672 -15.22 -14.52 -3.06
CA ASN A 672 -16.16 -15.07 -2.10
C ASN A 672 -16.55 -16.54 -2.39
N ILE A 673 -16.37 -17.01 -3.61
CA ILE A 673 -16.74 -18.38 -4.02
C ILE A 673 -15.57 -19.37 -3.95
N CYS A 674 -14.33 -18.91 -4.12
CA CYS A 674 -13.16 -19.79 -4.19
C CYS A 674 -12.70 -20.33 -2.84
#